data_0b56a02673b5ec072a0164270c2bd0b6
#
_entry.id   0b56a02673b5ec072a0164270c2bd0b6
#
_cell.length_a   1.000
_cell.length_b   1.000
_cell.length_c   1.000
_cell.angle_alpha   90.00
_cell.angle_beta   90.00
_cell.angle_gamma   90.00
#
_symmetry.space_group_name_H-M   'P 1'
#
loop_
_entity.id
_entity.type
_entity.pdbx_description
1 polymer ?
#
loop_
_entity_poly.entity_id
_entity_poly.type
_entity_poly.pdbx_seq_one_letter_code
_entity_poly.pdbx_strand_id
1 'polypeptide(L)'
;QGYSSAASDVYKRQEYEMSTPQNDYWWWADGLYMVMPVMTKMYKITKNPQYLDKLYEYLTVSDSIMYDNEEKLYYRDAKYIYPKHKSVNGKKDFWARGDGWVLAGLAKVLKDLPADYKHLKFFEDKFVDMAGAVVALQQPEGYWTRSMMDPEHAPGPETSGTAFFTYGLLWGINNGYLKDAKYLDAAIKGWNYLQNTALQKDGSVGYVQPIGEKAIPGQVVDKKSTSNFGTGAFLLAACEYVRYLEKGNNKDRSYWTGLAYDMAAPILKNMAEGKLQANMQVEVSPNWDGRDKKVTYMEAFGRLMAGIAPWLSLPDDESEEGLKRKELREMALKSYANAVNPNSPDYLLWRGHGQALVDAAYIAESFLRAYDALWTPLDSLTKKRYIEEFTQLRRIDPPYTNWLLFSSTIESLLAKAGAECDEYRINSAIRKVEEWYTGDGWYADGPSFAFDYYSSYVFHPMYLETLATLRDSGRYTRIHYGDYYRRALKRAQKYSLVLERLISPEGTFPVFGRSIPYRMATMQPLALMAWYEELPAGVSNGQVRAALTSVMHNMFDGKENFNEGGFLTIGFAGRQPNVADWYTNNGSLYMTSLAFLPLGLPASHPFWTDAPRQWTSQKAWGGKPFPKDHHWSDDIRTKDLF
;
A
#
# COMPACT_ATOMS: atom_id res chain seq x y z
N GLN A 1 -45.47 7.36 -9.91
CA GLN A 1 -45.89 8.55 -9.17
C GLN A 1 -44.75 9.04 -8.28
N GLY A 2 -44.48 10.33 -8.41
CA GLY A 2 -43.83 11.12 -7.38
C GLY A 2 -42.32 11.13 -7.37
N TYR A 3 -41.66 11.37 -8.48
CA TYR A 3 -40.38 12.08 -8.43
C TYR A 3 -40.68 13.58 -8.25
N SER A 4 -41.00 13.98 -7.01
CA SER A 4 -40.72 15.32 -6.57
C SER A 4 -39.19 15.39 -6.48
N SER A 5 -38.53 15.70 -7.59
CA SER A 5 -37.14 16.06 -7.53
C SER A 5 -36.99 17.24 -6.57
N ALA A 6 -35.89 17.31 -5.82
CA ALA A 6 -35.56 18.51 -5.05
C ALA A 6 -35.70 19.79 -5.89
N ALA A 7 -35.55 19.70 -7.21
CA ALA A 7 -35.81 20.77 -8.16
C ALA A 7 -37.31 21.18 -8.25
N SER A 8 -38.27 20.24 -8.14
CA SER A 8 -39.70 20.61 -8.16
C SER A 8 -40.15 21.20 -6.85
N ASP A 9 -39.55 20.83 -5.73
CA ASP A 9 -39.80 21.49 -4.43
C ASP A 9 -39.18 22.87 -4.37
N VAL A 10 -38.03 23.06 -4.99
CA VAL A 10 -37.40 24.38 -5.18
C VAL A 10 -38.30 25.28 -6.02
N TYR A 11 -38.84 24.77 -7.14
CA TYR A 11 -39.73 25.54 -8.02
C TYR A 11 -41.04 25.93 -7.33
N LYS A 12 -41.68 25.02 -6.61
CA LYS A 12 -42.92 25.30 -5.86
C LYS A 12 -42.72 26.26 -4.68
N ARG A 13 -41.57 26.22 -4.02
CA ARG A 13 -41.23 27.15 -2.95
C ARG A 13 -40.89 28.54 -3.48
N GLN A 14 -40.24 28.63 -4.63
CA GLN A 14 -40.01 29.89 -5.32
C GLN A 14 -41.35 30.61 -5.68
N GLU A 15 -42.34 29.86 -6.18
CA GLU A 15 -43.67 30.46 -6.44
C GLU A 15 -44.36 30.98 -5.18
N TYR A 16 -44.19 30.30 -4.03
CA TYR A 16 -44.86 30.72 -2.78
C TYR A 16 -44.22 31.94 -2.11
N GLU A 17 -42.96 32.20 -2.36
CA GLU A 17 -42.17 33.24 -1.69
C GLU A 17 -41.73 34.38 -2.65
N MET A 18 -42.13 34.35 -3.89
CA MET A 18 -41.89 35.37 -4.91
C MET A 18 -42.66 36.68 -4.70
N SER A 19 -43.11 36.96 -3.49
CA SER A 19 -43.79 38.23 -3.15
C SER A 19 -42.87 39.38 -2.79
N THR A 20 -41.53 39.20 -2.85
CA THR A 20 -40.55 40.25 -2.59
C THR A 20 -39.63 40.47 -3.79
N PRO A 21 -39.28 41.70 -4.16
CA PRO A 21 -38.47 42.03 -5.34
C PRO A 21 -37.00 41.58 -5.32
N GLN A 22 -36.62 40.67 -4.44
CA GLN A 22 -35.23 40.28 -4.17
C GLN A 22 -35.00 38.77 -4.27
N ASN A 23 -35.70 38.08 -5.14
CA ASN A 23 -35.96 36.63 -5.06
C ASN A 23 -34.98 35.70 -5.73
N ASP A 24 -33.82 36.15 -6.13
CA ASP A 24 -32.84 35.30 -6.85
C ASP A 24 -31.75 34.73 -5.93
N TYR A 25 -32.00 34.60 -4.62
CA TYR A 25 -30.99 34.21 -3.64
C TYR A 25 -31.27 32.86 -2.99
N TRP A 26 -30.22 32.16 -2.64
CA TRP A 26 -30.28 30.81 -2.04
C TRP A 26 -30.41 30.93 -0.51
N TRP A 27 -31.54 31.27 -0.01
CA TRP A 27 -31.81 31.67 1.38
C TRP A 27 -32.31 30.52 2.29
N TRP A 28 -31.94 29.28 1.98
CA TRP A 28 -32.04 28.13 2.88
C TRP A 28 -30.82 27.19 2.70
N ALA A 29 -30.41 26.52 3.80
CA ALA A 29 -29.16 25.76 3.87
C ALA A 29 -29.06 24.64 2.79
N ASP A 30 -30.15 23.91 2.56
CA ASP A 30 -30.20 22.84 1.53
C ASP A 30 -29.96 23.41 0.12
N GLY A 31 -30.47 24.62 -0.16
CA GLY A 31 -30.29 25.32 -1.43
C GLY A 31 -28.84 25.61 -1.75
N LEU A 32 -28.02 25.91 -0.76
CA LEU A 32 -26.58 26.15 -0.95
C LEU A 32 -25.88 24.93 -1.51
N TYR A 33 -26.18 23.72 -0.99
CA TYR A 33 -25.62 22.48 -1.53
C TYR A 33 -26.10 22.18 -2.95
N MET A 34 -27.39 22.46 -3.22
CA MET A 34 -28.01 22.11 -4.51
C MET A 34 -27.50 22.98 -5.65
N VAL A 35 -27.19 24.26 -5.40
CA VAL A 35 -26.92 25.23 -6.46
C VAL A 35 -25.46 25.67 -6.54
N MET A 36 -24.74 25.86 -5.43
CA MET A 36 -23.34 26.33 -5.47
C MET A 36 -22.43 25.47 -6.33
N PRO A 37 -22.44 24.11 -6.20
CA PRO A 37 -21.60 23.26 -7.05
C PRO A 37 -22.02 23.27 -8.52
N VAL A 38 -23.28 23.55 -8.82
CA VAL A 38 -23.74 23.69 -10.22
C VAL A 38 -23.09 24.90 -10.87
N MET A 39 -23.00 26.04 -10.15
CA MET A 39 -22.37 27.25 -10.67
C MET A 39 -20.89 27.03 -11.00
N THR A 40 -20.13 26.36 -10.13
CA THR A 40 -18.72 26.05 -10.42
C THR A 40 -18.57 25.07 -11.58
N LYS A 41 -19.45 24.07 -11.71
CA LYS A 41 -19.47 23.14 -12.84
C LYS A 41 -19.79 23.86 -14.16
N MET A 42 -20.78 24.74 -14.16
CA MET A 42 -21.12 25.54 -15.34
C MET A 42 -19.96 26.44 -15.76
N TYR A 43 -19.26 27.05 -14.82
CA TYR A 43 -18.02 27.77 -15.12
C TYR A 43 -16.96 26.85 -15.76
N LYS A 44 -16.74 25.65 -15.21
CA LYS A 44 -15.76 24.71 -15.79
C LYS A 44 -16.09 24.31 -17.23
N ILE A 45 -17.37 24.17 -17.56
CA ILE A 45 -17.84 23.79 -18.90
C ILE A 45 -17.80 25.00 -19.87
N THR A 46 -18.34 26.13 -19.44
CA THR A 46 -18.59 27.27 -20.34
C THR A 46 -17.46 28.30 -20.34
N LYS A 47 -16.62 28.31 -19.30
CA LYS A 47 -15.63 29.35 -19.00
C LYS A 47 -16.22 30.76 -18.83
N ASN A 48 -17.55 30.89 -18.66
CA ASN A 48 -18.21 32.15 -18.43
C ASN A 48 -18.06 32.58 -16.95
N PRO A 49 -17.36 33.72 -16.67
CA PRO A 49 -17.08 34.16 -15.30
C PRO A 49 -18.35 34.59 -14.53
N GLN A 50 -19.43 34.92 -15.21
CA GLN A 50 -20.70 35.30 -14.58
C GLN A 50 -21.22 34.23 -13.60
N TYR A 51 -20.94 32.95 -13.84
CA TYR A 51 -21.32 31.90 -12.89
C TYR A 51 -20.59 32.03 -11.55
N LEU A 52 -19.32 32.41 -11.55
CA LEU A 52 -18.56 32.63 -10.31
C LEU A 52 -18.92 33.95 -9.64
N ASP A 53 -19.19 35.00 -10.43
CA ASP A 53 -19.62 36.28 -9.87
C ASP A 53 -20.99 36.12 -9.17
N LYS A 54 -21.94 35.42 -9.79
CA LYS A 54 -23.24 35.10 -9.19
C LYS A 54 -23.16 34.17 -7.99
N LEU A 55 -22.24 33.16 -8.04
CA LEU A 55 -21.97 32.32 -6.89
C LEU A 55 -21.57 33.15 -5.65
N TYR A 56 -20.62 34.06 -5.82
CA TYR A 56 -20.14 34.91 -4.73
C TYR A 56 -21.25 35.86 -4.24
N GLU A 57 -21.94 36.55 -5.16
CA GLU A 57 -23.04 37.45 -4.84
C GLU A 57 -24.13 36.74 -4.03
N TYR A 58 -24.62 35.59 -4.52
CA TYR A 58 -25.74 34.90 -3.89
C TYR A 58 -25.36 34.28 -2.55
N LEU A 59 -24.15 33.73 -2.42
CA LEU A 59 -23.69 33.22 -1.13
C LEU A 59 -23.54 34.36 -0.11
N THR A 60 -23.01 35.51 -0.51
CA THR A 60 -22.86 36.67 0.38
C THR A 60 -24.22 37.18 0.89
N VAL A 61 -25.24 37.19 0.02
CA VAL A 61 -26.60 37.54 0.44
C VAL A 61 -27.18 36.45 1.36
N SER A 62 -27.01 35.19 1.04
CA SER A 62 -27.45 34.07 1.91
C SER A 62 -26.78 34.13 3.29
N ASP A 63 -25.51 34.49 3.35
CA ASP A 63 -24.77 34.71 4.59
C ASP A 63 -25.39 35.81 5.43
N SER A 64 -25.78 36.93 4.81
CA SER A 64 -26.43 38.03 5.52
C SER A 64 -27.78 37.66 6.16
N ILE A 65 -28.41 36.59 5.64
CA ILE A 65 -29.70 36.09 6.13
C ILE A 65 -29.55 35.01 7.17
N MET A 66 -28.66 34.03 6.94
CA MET A 66 -28.66 32.74 7.68
C MET A 66 -27.38 32.45 8.48
N TYR A 67 -26.27 33.12 8.15
CA TYR A 67 -25.00 32.81 8.79
C TYR A 67 -24.86 33.47 10.15
N ASP A 68 -24.58 32.69 11.18
CA ASP A 68 -24.25 33.19 12.50
C ASP A 68 -22.74 33.44 12.60
N ASN A 69 -22.35 34.72 12.65
CA ASN A 69 -20.94 35.11 12.69
C ASN A 69 -20.22 34.73 14.00
N GLU A 70 -20.94 34.52 15.08
CA GLU A 70 -20.39 34.08 16.37
C GLU A 70 -20.10 32.58 16.35
N GLU A 71 -21.11 31.78 15.97
CA GLU A 71 -21.03 30.32 16.01
C GLU A 71 -20.42 29.71 14.75
N LYS A 72 -20.27 30.48 13.65
CA LYS A 72 -19.75 30.05 12.35
C LYS A 72 -20.58 28.92 11.69
N LEU A 73 -21.87 28.91 11.95
CA LEU A 73 -22.86 27.96 11.47
C LEU A 73 -24.01 28.64 10.77
N TYR A 74 -24.84 27.86 10.08
CA TYR A 74 -26.00 28.36 9.36
C TYR A 74 -27.31 27.93 10.03
N TYR A 75 -28.20 28.90 10.27
CA TYR A 75 -29.61 28.59 10.47
C TYR A 75 -30.17 27.97 9.17
N ARG A 76 -31.13 27.06 9.29
CA ARG A 76 -31.72 26.41 8.11
C ARG A 76 -32.29 27.44 7.12
N ASP A 77 -33.03 28.47 7.64
CA ASP A 77 -33.54 29.66 6.93
C ASP A 77 -33.93 30.76 7.94
N ALA A 78 -34.43 31.87 7.44
CA ALA A 78 -34.82 33.04 8.25
C ALA A 78 -35.90 32.74 9.33
N LYS A 79 -36.62 31.63 9.25
CA LYS A 79 -37.62 31.23 10.27
C LYS A 79 -36.96 30.75 11.55
N TYR A 80 -35.74 30.22 11.44
CA TYR A 80 -35.04 29.54 12.52
C TYR A 80 -33.94 30.38 13.18
N ILE A 81 -33.81 31.67 12.85
CA ILE A 81 -32.82 32.58 13.43
C ILE A 81 -33.16 32.86 14.89
N TYR A 82 -32.13 32.72 15.76
CA TYR A 82 -32.23 33.08 17.17
C TYR A 82 -32.39 34.61 17.34
N PRO A 83 -33.19 35.12 18.31
CA PRO A 83 -33.99 34.38 19.30
C PRO A 83 -35.42 34.05 18.85
N LYS A 84 -35.79 34.31 17.60
CA LYS A 84 -37.11 34.02 17.04
C LYS A 84 -37.46 32.53 17.10
N HIS A 85 -36.47 31.70 16.86
CA HIS A 85 -36.51 30.25 17.08
C HIS A 85 -35.40 29.86 18.05
N LYS A 86 -35.69 28.88 18.91
CA LYS A 86 -34.72 28.31 19.87
C LYS A 86 -35.10 26.89 20.26
N SER A 87 -34.11 26.14 20.74
CA SER A 87 -34.33 24.80 21.27
C SER A 87 -35.21 24.80 22.53
N VAL A 88 -35.60 23.64 23.00
CA VAL A 88 -36.40 23.47 24.24
C VAL A 88 -35.68 24.06 25.47
N ASN A 89 -34.36 24.11 25.48
CA ASN A 89 -33.54 24.67 26.53
C ASN A 89 -33.13 26.13 26.27
N GLY A 90 -33.73 26.76 25.25
CA GLY A 90 -33.53 28.19 24.96
C GLY A 90 -32.24 28.53 24.21
N LYS A 91 -31.51 27.53 23.70
CA LYS A 91 -30.27 27.71 22.96
C LYS A 91 -30.52 27.99 21.46
N LYS A 92 -29.50 28.48 20.75
CA LYS A 92 -29.48 28.54 19.29
C LYS A 92 -29.65 27.10 18.74
N ASP A 93 -30.51 26.92 17.73
CA ASP A 93 -30.85 25.61 17.17
C ASP A 93 -30.31 25.48 15.74
N PHE A 94 -29.09 24.95 15.63
CA PHE A 94 -28.46 24.62 14.35
C PHE A 94 -28.73 23.17 14.00
N TRP A 95 -29.29 22.95 12.81
CA TRP A 95 -29.73 21.66 12.36
C TRP A 95 -28.60 20.90 11.65
N ALA A 96 -28.16 19.76 12.20
CA ALA A 96 -27.01 19.02 11.71
C ALA A 96 -27.03 18.74 10.20
N ARG A 97 -28.17 18.30 9.63
CA ARG A 97 -28.26 18.08 8.18
C ARG A 97 -28.20 19.39 7.40
N GLY A 98 -28.75 20.50 7.91
CA GLY A 98 -28.66 21.80 7.27
C GLY A 98 -27.22 22.27 7.12
N ASP A 99 -26.49 22.30 8.23
CA ASP A 99 -25.05 22.60 8.22
C ASP A 99 -24.22 21.59 7.47
N GLY A 100 -24.61 20.30 7.51
CA GLY A 100 -24.00 19.25 6.73
C GLY A 100 -24.05 19.50 5.22
N TRP A 101 -25.21 19.96 4.72
CA TRP A 101 -25.36 20.38 3.33
C TRP A 101 -24.39 21.53 2.98
N VAL A 102 -24.29 22.53 3.84
CA VAL A 102 -23.45 23.71 3.55
C VAL A 102 -21.98 23.34 3.52
N LEU A 103 -21.47 22.62 4.54
CA LEU A 103 -20.07 22.22 4.59
C LEU A 103 -19.69 21.34 3.39
N ALA A 104 -20.54 20.37 3.04
CA ALA A 104 -20.33 19.53 1.87
C ALA A 104 -20.42 20.32 0.54
N GLY A 105 -21.30 21.32 0.48
CA GLY A 105 -21.41 22.24 -0.65
C GLY A 105 -20.15 23.07 -0.86
N LEU A 106 -19.60 23.64 0.23
CA LEU A 106 -18.33 24.38 0.20
C LEU A 106 -17.16 23.52 -0.24
N ALA A 107 -17.06 22.29 0.24
CA ALA A 107 -16.04 21.33 -0.23
C ALA A 107 -16.12 21.09 -1.74
N LYS A 108 -17.33 20.92 -2.30
CA LYS A 108 -17.53 20.75 -3.74
C LYS A 108 -17.22 22.02 -4.55
N VAL A 109 -17.50 23.19 -4.00
CA VAL A 109 -17.16 24.49 -4.60
C VAL A 109 -15.65 24.64 -4.67
N LEU A 110 -14.95 24.49 -3.56
CA LEU A 110 -13.48 24.62 -3.48
C LEU A 110 -12.75 23.63 -4.40
N LYS A 111 -13.32 22.44 -4.61
CA LYS A 111 -12.78 21.46 -5.57
C LYS A 111 -12.74 21.98 -7.01
N ASP A 112 -13.66 22.87 -7.38
CA ASP A 112 -13.86 23.30 -8.76
C ASP A 112 -13.44 24.75 -9.03
N LEU A 113 -13.22 25.57 -8.00
CA LEU A 113 -12.79 26.96 -8.15
C LEU A 113 -11.37 27.05 -8.73
N PRO A 114 -11.09 27.99 -9.65
CA PRO A 114 -9.74 28.29 -10.09
C PRO A 114 -8.85 28.80 -8.97
N ALA A 115 -7.57 28.43 -9.00
CA ALA A 115 -6.59 28.88 -7.99
C ALA A 115 -6.36 30.40 -7.97
N ASP A 116 -6.62 31.07 -9.09
CA ASP A 116 -6.50 32.54 -9.27
C ASP A 116 -7.83 33.29 -9.09
N TYR A 117 -8.87 32.59 -8.61
CA TYR A 117 -10.17 33.26 -8.42
C TYR A 117 -10.09 34.31 -7.33
N LYS A 118 -10.51 35.54 -7.67
CA LYS A 118 -10.39 36.73 -6.81
C LYS A 118 -11.02 36.61 -5.42
N HIS A 119 -12.04 35.74 -5.26
CA HIS A 119 -12.73 35.48 -3.99
C HIS A 119 -12.44 34.09 -3.42
N LEU A 120 -11.44 33.37 -3.90
CA LEU A 120 -11.10 32.01 -3.42
C LEU A 120 -10.93 32.00 -1.89
N LYS A 121 -10.20 32.95 -1.34
CA LYS A 121 -9.94 33.06 0.10
C LYS A 121 -11.21 33.17 0.95
N PHE A 122 -12.24 33.80 0.45
CA PHE A 122 -13.55 33.89 1.13
C PHE A 122 -14.16 32.49 1.33
N PHE A 123 -14.12 31.65 0.30
CA PHE A 123 -14.65 30.28 0.39
C PHE A 123 -13.77 29.38 1.28
N GLU A 124 -12.45 29.53 1.22
CA GLU A 124 -11.51 28.82 2.07
C GLU A 124 -11.74 29.13 3.55
N ASP A 125 -11.81 30.42 3.91
CA ASP A 125 -12.02 30.85 5.28
C ASP A 125 -13.37 30.36 5.80
N LYS A 126 -14.44 30.49 5.00
CA LYS A 126 -15.76 30.01 5.34
C LYS A 126 -15.77 28.50 5.62
N PHE A 127 -15.09 27.70 4.78
CA PHE A 127 -14.98 26.26 4.95
C PHE A 127 -14.22 25.89 6.24
N VAL A 128 -13.09 26.54 6.51
CA VAL A 128 -12.26 26.28 7.69
C VAL A 128 -12.97 26.71 8.98
N ASP A 129 -13.59 27.88 8.99
CA ASP A 129 -14.35 28.38 10.14
C ASP A 129 -15.48 27.41 10.50
N MET A 130 -16.25 27.00 9.51
CA MET A 130 -17.37 26.10 9.70
C MET A 130 -16.91 24.69 10.13
N ALA A 131 -15.83 24.17 9.56
CA ALA A 131 -15.25 22.90 9.99
C ALA A 131 -14.80 22.93 11.46
N GLY A 132 -14.22 24.05 11.90
CA GLY A 132 -13.85 24.27 13.31
C GLY A 132 -15.05 24.25 14.24
N ALA A 133 -16.12 24.93 13.89
CA ALA A 133 -17.37 24.99 14.65
C ALA A 133 -18.03 23.60 14.75
N VAL A 134 -18.10 22.88 13.65
CA VAL A 134 -18.68 21.54 13.59
C VAL A 134 -17.94 20.56 14.51
N VAL A 135 -16.61 20.56 14.48
CA VAL A 135 -15.79 19.67 15.33
C VAL A 135 -16.05 19.88 16.81
N ALA A 136 -16.26 21.14 17.24
CA ALA A 136 -16.52 21.46 18.65
C ALA A 136 -17.85 20.90 19.17
N LEU A 137 -18.78 20.53 18.31
CA LEU A 137 -20.14 20.06 18.65
C LEU A 137 -20.33 18.55 18.47
N GLN A 138 -19.25 17.81 18.14
CA GLN A 138 -19.30 16.36 17.99
C GLN A 138 -19.54 15.65 19.32
N GLN A 139 -20.43 14.65 19.32
CA GLN A 139 -20.65 13.82 20.48
C GLN A 139 -19.49 12.83 20.71
N PRO A 140 -19.24 12.38 21.94
CA PRO A 140 -18.15 11.43 22.25
C PRO A 140 -18.18 10.15 21.41
N GLU A 141 -19.38 9.67 21.04
CA GLU A 141 -19.61 8.48 20.21
C GLU A 141 -19.34 8.70 18.71
N GLY A 142 -19.00 9.93 18.31
CA GLY A 142 -18.59 10.29 16.96
C GLY A 142 -19.67 10.83 16.04
N TYR A 143 -20.93 10.83 16.46
CA TYR A 143 -22.03 11.42 15.68
C TYR A 143 -22.31 12.87 16.09
N TRP A 144 -23.19 13.55 15.34
CA TRP A 144 -23.83 14.82 15.71
C TRP A 144 -25.32 14.59 15.92
N THR A 145 -25.87 15.27 16.92
CA THR A 145 -27.31 15.29 17.19
C THR A 145 -28.04 16.21 16.22
N ARG A 146 -29.35 16.01 16.03
CA ARG A 146 -30.18 16.82 15.13
C ARG A 146 -30.13 18.32 15.44
N SER A 147 -30.14 18.71 16.72
CA SER A 147 -29.84 20.04 17.25
C SER A 147 -28.41 20.01 17.77
N MET A 148 -27.48 20.66 17.07
CA MET A 148 -26.06 20.48 17.38
C MET A 148 -25.63 21.14 18.69
N MET A 149 -26.17 22.34 18.99
CA MET A 149 -25.84 23.07 20.24
C MET A 149 -26.69 22.65 21.44
N ASP A 150 -27.76 21.89 21.22
CA ASP A 150 -28.62 21.38 22.26
C ASP A 150 -28.94 19.88 22.04
N PRO A 151 -28.04 18.97 22.39
CA PRO A 151 -28.26 17.53 22.22
C PRO A 151 -29.53 17.01 22.88
N GLU A 152 -29.99 17.64 23.97
CA GLU A 152 -31.20 17.24 24.70
C GLU A 152 -32.50 17.64 23.97
N HIS A 153 -32.45 18.59 23.06
CA HIS A 153 -33.61 19.04 22.29
C HIS A 153 -34.16 17.90 21.40
N ALA A 154 -33.25 17.17 20.75
CA ALA A 154 -33.57 16.03 19.91
C ALA A 154 -32.47 14.99 20.01
N PRO A 155 -32.44 14.18 21.08
CA PRO A 155 -31.32 13.32 21.41
C PRO A 155 -31.15 12.15 20.42
N GLY A 156 -29.93 11.60 20.42
CA GLY A 156 -29.53 10.51 19.54
C GLY A 156 -28.93 10.95 18.20
N PRO A 157 -28.38 9.99 17.46
CA PRO A 157 -27.62 10.29 16.25
C PRO A 157 -28.50 10.81 15.10
N GLU A 158 -27.86 11.63 14.24
CA GLU A 158 -28.37 12.00 12.93
C GLU A 158 -27.34 11.67 11.86
N THR A 159 -27.57 10.58 11.14
CA THR A 159 -26.57 9.98 10.24
C THR A 159 -26.30 10.85 9.02
N SER A 160 -27.28 11.53 8.44
CA SER A 160 -27.05 12.31 7.22
C SER A 160 -26.14 13.51 7.48
N GLY A 161 -26.37 14.27 8.56
CA GLY A 161 -25.47 15.35 8.98
C GLY A 161 -24.09 14.84 9.37
N THR A 162 -24.03 13.77 10.18
CA THR A 162 -22.77 13.11 10.54
C THR A 162 -21.96 12.69 9.29
N ALA A 163 -22.61 12.13 8.28
CA ALA A 163 -21.93 11.71 7.05
C ALA A 163 -21.41 12.89 6.22
N PHE A 164 -22.20 13.98 6.10
CA PHE A 164 -21.74 15.20 5.43
C PHE A 164 -20.58 15.87 6.16
N PHE A 165 -20.61 15.93 7.47
CA PHE A 165 -19.49 16.46 8.27
C PHE A 165 -18.24 15.60 8.11
N THR A 166 -18.38 14.28 8.21
CA THR A 166 -17.27 13.35 7.98
C THR A 166 -16.68 13.50 6.58
N TYR A 167 -17.54 13.62 5.55
CA TYR A 167 -17.13 13.93 4.17
C TYR A 167 -16.35 15.25 4.08
N GLY A 168 -16.91 16.34 4.61
CA GLY A 168 -16.28 17.65 4.55
C GLY A 168 -14.93 17.70 5.26
N LEU A 169 -14.83 17.09 6.46
CA LEU A 169 -13.59 17.00 7.22
C LEU A 169 -12.53 16.19 6.48
N LEU A 170 -12.86 14.99 6.00
CA LEU A 170 -11.93 14.15 5.23
C LEU A 170 -11.50 14.81 3.93
N TRP A 171 -12.43 15.46 3.22
CA TRP A 171 -12.11 16.22 2.02
C TRP A 171 -11.13 17.35 2.31
N GLY A 172 -11.38 18.11 3.38
CA GLY A 172 -10.51 19.22 3.81
C GLY A 172 -9.10 18.74 4.19
N ILE A 173 -8.98 17.60 4.88
CA ILE A 173 -7.71 16.94 5.21
C ILE A 173 -7.01 16.47 3.92
N ASN A 174 -7.74 15.77 3.06
CA ASN A 174 -7.21 15.24 1.80
C ASN A 174 -6.68 16.33 0.86
N ASN A 175 -7.22 17.55 0.93
CA ASN A 175 -6.82 18.66 0.07
C ASN A 175 -5.98 19.74 0.80
N GLY A 176 -5.56 19.47 2.05
CA GLY A 176 -4.62 20.31 2.80
C GLY A 176 -5.21 21.58 3.41
N TYR A 177 -6.53 21.75 3.42
CA TYR A 177 -7.21 22.87 4.07
C TYR A 177 -7.26 22.72 5.60
N LEU A 178 -7.42 21.49 6.09
CA LEU A 178 -7.52 21.16 7.51
C LEU A 178 -6.27 20.40 7.97
N LYS A 179 -5.39 21.07 8.72
CA LYS A 179 -4.06 20.53 9.08
C LYS A 179 -3.93 20.11 10.55
N ASP A 180 -4.79 20.65 11.44
CA ASP A 180 -4.76 20.34 12.87
C ASP A 180 -5.28 18.90 13.11
N ALA A 181 -4.65 18.18 14.01
CA ALA A 181 -5.00 16.80 14.37
C ALA A 181 -6.46 16.63 14.83
N LYS A 182 -7.06 17.67 15.45
CA LYS A 182 -8.46 17.65 15.89
C LYS A 182 -9.46 17.33 14.76
N TYR A 183 -9.16 17.77 13.54
CA TYR A 183 -10.02 17.50 12.37
C TYR A 183 -9.98 16.03 11.98
N LEU A 184 -8.78 15.41 12.00
CA LEU A 184 -8.63 13.98 11.73
C LEU A 184 -9.30 13.14 12.82
N ASP A 185 -9.08 13.48 14.08
CA ASP A 185 -9.70 12.77 15.22
C ASP A 185 -11.22 12.78 15.10
N ALA A 186 -11.82 13.93 14.78
CA ALA A 186 -13.26 14.05 14.58
C ALA A 186 -13.75 13.28 13.35
N ALA A 187 -13.03 13.36 12.23
CA ALA A 187 -13.37 12.63 11.02
C ALA A 187 -13.35 11.12 11.23
N ILE A 188 -12.33 10.59 11.92
CA ILE A 188 -12.21 9.16 12.23
C ILE A 188 -13.30 8.69 13.21
N LYS A 189 -13.64 9.49 14.23
CA LYS A 189 -14.78 9.18 15.13
C LYS A 189 -16.08 9.14 14.34
N GLY A 190 -16.32 10.14 13.47
CA GLY A 190 -17.50 10.17 12.60
C GLY A 190 -17.57 8.94 11.68
N TRP A 191 -16.46 8.57 11.05
CA TRP A 191 -16.39 7.38 10.22
C TRP A 191 -16.64 6.09 11.00
N ASN A 192 -16.07 5.95 12.19
CA ASN A 192 -16.32 4.80 13.07
C ASN A 192 -17.80 4.65 13.43
N TYR A 193 -18.48 5.75 13.75
CA TYR A 193 -19.93 5.73 13.94
C TYR A 193 -20.66 5.28 12.67
N LEU A 194 -20.32 5.85 11.52
CA LEU A 194 -20.95 5.50 10.23
C LEU A 194 -20.81 4.02 9.90
N GLN A 195 -19.61 3.49 10.05
CA GLN A 195 -19.30 2.10 9.70
C GLN A 195 -19.88 1.09 10.71
N ASN A 196 -19.81 1.38 12.01
CA ASN A 196 -20.12 0.38 13.06
C ASN A 196 -21.54 0.50 13.61
N THR A 197 -22.21 1.65 13.44
CA THR A 197 -23.54 1.91 13.99
C THR A 197 -24.58 2.24 12.90
N ALA A 198 -24.25 3.14 11.98
CA ALA A 198 -25.20 3.56 10.97
C ALA A 198 -25.39 2.53 9.86
N LEU A 199 -24.32 1.89 9.39
CA LEU A 199 -24.38 0.82 8.38
C LEU A 199 -24.95 -0.46 9.00
N GLN A 200 -26.06 -0.94 8.47
CA GLN A 200 -26.74 -2.15 8.92
C GLN A 200 -26.22 -3.39 8.18
N LYS A 201 -26.46 -4.57 8.73
CA LYS A 201 -25.99 -5.85 8.15
C LYS A 201 -26.56 -6.15 6.76
N ASP A 202 -27.72 -5.58 6.41
CA ASP A 202 -28.37 -5.70 5.10
C ASP A 202 -27.88 -4.66 4.09
N GLY A 203 -26.89 -3.83 4.47
CA GLY A 203 -26.34 -2.76 3.63
C GLY A 203 -27.12 -1.44 3.68
N SER A 204 -28.23 -1.36 4.41
CA SER A 204 -28.96 -0.09 4.58
C SER A 204 -28.22 0.85 5.56
N VAL A 205 -28.44 2.17 5.40
CA VAL A 205 -27.89 3.20 6.29
C VAL A 205 -29.01 3.71 7.18
N GLY A 206 -28.96 3.35 8.46
CA GLY A 206 -29.95 3.71 9.46
C GLY A 206 -29.70 5.04 10.19
N TYR A 207 -30.58 5.38 11.11
CA TYR A 207 -30.52 6.60 11.93
C TYR A 207 -30.54 7.90 11.12
N VAL A 208 -31.16 7.90 9.94
CA VAL A 208 -31.33 9.07 9.08
C VAL A 208 -32.65 9.74 9.44
N GLN A 209 -32.59 10.99 9.88
CA GLN A 209 -33.80 11.78 10.10
C GLN A 209 -34.62 11.87 8.79
N PRO A 210 -35.93 11.56 8.79
CA PRO A 210 -36.79 11.77 7.62
C PRO A 210 -36.72 13.18 7.05
N ILE A 211 -37.27 13.39 5.86
CA ILE A 211 -37.35 14.73 5.24
C ILE A 211 -37.93 15.73 6.26
N GLY A 212 -37.23 16.83 6.46
CA GLY A 212 -37.58 17.85 7.42
C GLY A 212 -36.72 19.11 7.24
N GLU A 213 -36.95 20.08 8.09
CA GLU A 213 -36.29 21.39 8.04
C GLU A 213 -35.70 21.84 9.37
N LYS A 214 -35.81 21.05 10.42
CA LYS A 214 -35.32 21.34 11.78
C LYS A 214 -35.16 20.08 12.63
N ALA A 215 -34.54 20.20 13.78
CA ALA A 215 -34.63 19.23 14.85
C ALA A 215 -36.05 19.19 15.42
N ILE A 216 -36.60 17.99 15.63
CA ILE A 216 -37.98 17.79 16.14
C ILE A 216 -37.88 16.99 17.44
N PRO A 217 -38.26 17.62 18.59
CA PRO A 217 -38.31 16.88 19.87
C PRO A 217 -39.23 15.67 19.80
N GLY A 218 -38.80 14.55 20.38
CA GLY A 218 -39.59 13.32 20.42
C GLY A 218 -39.71 12.54 19.10
N GLN A 219 -39.14 13.04 18.00
CA GLN A 219 -39.12 12.31 16.73
C GLN A 219 -38.25 11.05 16.85
N VAL A 220 -38.83 9.88 16.57
CA VAL A 220 -38.10 8.60 16.56
C VAL A 220 -37.25 8.53 15.31
N VAL A 221 -35.94 8.37 15.52
CA VAL A 221 -34.93 8.12 14.47
C VAL A 221 -34.09 6.93 14.93
N ASP A 222 -34.25 5.81 14.28
CA ASP A 222 -33.67 4.52 14.67
C ASP A 222 -32.94 3.83 13.49
N LYS A 223 -32.47 2.60 13.72
CA LYS A 223 -31.74 1.82 12.71
C LYS A 223 -32.55 1.50 11.44
N LYS A 224 -33.88 1.64 11.47
CA LYS A 224 -34.77 1.44 10.31
C LYS A 224 -35.08 2.74 9.58
N SER A 225 -34.74 3.88 10.19
CA SER A 225 -34.95 5.19 9.60
C SER A 225 -33.88 5.45 8.55
N THR A 226 -34.21 5.26 7.27
CA THR A 226 -33.29 5.38 6.11
C THR A 226 -33.82 6.35 5.08
N SER A 227 -32.93 6.92 4.26
CA SER A 227 -33.28 7.80 3.14
C SER A 227 -32.14 7.85 2.11
N ASN A 228 -32.48 8.08 0.83
CA ASN A 228 -31.51 8.18 -0.27
C ASN A 228 -30.42 9.23 -0.03
N PHE A 229 -30.77 10.38 0.56
CA PHE A 229 -29.79 11.43 0.87
C PHE A 229 -28.85 11.03 2.00
N GLY A 230 -29.28 10.24 2.98
CA GLY A 230 -28.42 9.69 4.02
C GLY A 230 -27.44 8.67 3.44
N THR A 231 -27.91 7.76 2.57
CA THR A 231 -27.05 6.81 1.84
C THR A 231 -26.05 7.55 0.94
N GLY A 232 -26.50 8.59 0.21
CA GLY A 232 -25.62 9.41 -0.63
C GLY A 232 -24.52 10.12 0.16
N ALA A 233 -24.85 10.69 1.33
CA ALA A 233 -23.88 11.31 2.21
C ALA A 233 -22.88 10.29 2.77
N PHE A 234 -23.35 9.09 3.17
CA PHE A 234 -22.50 7.98 3.60
C PHE A 234 -21.49 7.59 2.52
N LEU A 235 -21.93 7.44 1.26
CA LEU A 235 -21.05 7.10 0.14
C LEU A 235 -20.01 8.22 -0.13
N LEU A 236 -20.38 9.49 0.00
CA LEU A 236 -19.42 10.59 -0.10
C LEU A 236 -18.34 10.49 0.98
N ALA A 237 -18.72 10.25 2.23
CA ALA A 237 -17.78 10.07 3.33
C ALA A 237 -16.88 8.85 3.11
N ALA A 238 -17.44 7.72 2.65
CA ALA A 238 -16.70 6.50 2.33
C ALA A 238 -15.64 6.74 1.24
N CYS A 239 -15.99 7.44 0.15
CA CYS A 239 -15.05 7.77 -0.91
C CYS A 239 -13.89 8.64 -0.41
N GLU A 240 -14.15 9.63 0.44
CA GLU A 240 -13.07 10.46 0.98
C GLU A 240 -12.24 9.72 2.04
N TYR A 241 -12.82 8.79 2.79
CA TYR A 241 -12.08 7.93 3.70
C TYR A 241 -11.13 7.00 2.95
N VAL A 242 -11.59 6.38 1.85
CA VAL A 242 -10.72 5.59 0.96
C VAL A 242 -9.57 6.45 0.43
N ARG A 243 -9.84 7.66 -0.06
CA ARG A 243 -8.79 8.59 -0.52
C ARG A 243 -7.82 8.98 0.58
N TYR A 244 -8.31 9.16 1.81
CA TYR A 244 -7.45 9.42 2.98
C TYR A 244 -6.51 8.23 3.24
N LEU A 245 -7.04 7.01 3.22
CA LEU A 245 -6.24 5.79 3.37
C LEU A 245 -5.22 5.65 2.22
N GLU A 246 -5.64 5.87 0.98
CA GLU A 246 -4.76 5.82 -0.20
C GLU A 246 -3.61 6.84 -0.09
N LYS A 247 -3.88 8.07 0.36
CA LYS A 247 -2.85 9.10 0.56
C LYS A 247 -1.86 8.76 1.67
N GLY A 248 -2.33 8.21 2.78
CA GLY A 248 -1.47 7.72 3.87
C GLY A 248 -0.57 6.57 3.43
N ASN A 249 -1.12 5.66 2.65
CA ASN A 249 -0.48 4.46 2.15
C ASN A 249 0.40 4.73 0.90
N ASN A 250 0.07 5.73 0.08
CA ASN A 250 0.91 6.19 -1.01
C ASN A 250 2.29 6.70 -0.55
N LYS A 251 2.43 7.18 0.69
CA LYS A 251 3.75 7.55 1.22
C LYS A 251 4.65 6.33 1.37
N ASP A 252 4.14 5.24 1.95
CA ASP A 252 4.91 4.00 2.09
C ASP A 252 5.25 3.44 0.70
N ARG A 253 4.26 3.31 -0.19
CA ARG A 253 4.50 2.82 -1.56
C ARG A 253 5.44 3.72 -2.34
N SER A 254 5.28 5.04 -2.28
CA SER A 254 6.18 5.99 -2.96
C SER A 254 7.60 5.90 -2.42
N TYR A 255 7.76 5.70 -1.12
CA TYR A 255 9.07 5.48 -0.50
C TYR A 255 9.70 4.16 -1.01
N TRP A 256 8.93 3.06 -0.99
CA TRP A 256 9.42 1.77 -1.47
C TRP A 256 9.79 1.79 -2.95
N THR A 257 8.94 2.37 -3.80
CA THR A 257 9.20 2.48 -5.24
C THR A 257 10.37 3.42 -5.55
N GLY A 258 10.53 4.50 -4.79
CA GLY A 258 11.69 5.38 -4.87
C GLY A 258 12.98 4.63 -4.55
N LEU A 259 13.03 3.95 -3.40
CA LEU A 259 14.21 3.19 -2.98
C LEU A 259 14.53 2.03 -3.94
N ALA A 260 13.51 1.31 -4.43
CA ALA A 260 13.69 0.25 -5.42
C ALA A 260 14.24 0.80 -6.76
N TYR A 261 13.75 1.96 -7.21
CA TYR A 261 14.23 2.64 -8.39
C TYR A 261 15.70 3.10 -8.24
N ASP A 262 16.04 3.72 -7.11
CA ASP A 262 17.39 4.19 -6.81
C ASP A 262 18.41 3.04 -6.80
N MET A 263 18.00 1.85 -6.34
CA MET A 263 18.83 0.63 -6.41
C MET A 263 18.94 0.08 -7.84
N ALA A 264 17.84 0.09 -8.59
CA ALA A 264 17.75 -0.58 -9.89
C ALA A 264 18.34 0.23 -11.04
N ALA A 265 18.06 1.52 -11.07
CA ALA A 265 18.39 2.35 -12.22
C ALA A 265 19.89 2.38 -12.55
N PRO A 266 20.84 2.51 -11.59
CA PRO A 266 22.27 2.50 -11.91
C PRO A 266 22.75 1.17 -12.53
N ILE A 267 22.25 0.03 -12.03
CA ILE A 267 22.60 -1.29 -12.58
C ILE A 267 22.00 -1.46 -13.97
N LEU A 268 20.69 -1.27 -14.11
CA LEU A 268 19.97 -1.57 -15.36
C LEU A 268 20.36 -0.62 -16.50
N LYS A 269 20.52 0.67 -16.20
CA LYS A 269 20.97 1.65 -17.20
C LYS A 269 22.34 1.29 -17.77
N ASN A 270 23.32 1.06 -16.89
CA ASN A 270 24.67 0.71 -17.31
C ASN A 270 24.69 -0.62 -18.06
N MET A 271 24.00 -1.64 -17.57
CA MET A 271 24.00 -2.96 -18.18
C MET A 271 23.25 -2.99 -19.53
N ALA A 272 22.17 -2.21 -19.66
CA ALA A 272 21.46 -2.05 -20.94
C ALA A 272 22.34 -1.39 -22.04
N GLU A 273 23.27 -0.54 -21.62
CA GLU A 273 24.24 0.14 -22.49
C GLU A 273 25.54 -0.66 -22.70
N GLY A 274 25.73 -1.80 -22.06
CA GLY A 274 26.98 -2.57 -22.11
C GLY A 274 28.13 -1.88 -21.36
N LYS A 275 27.84 -1.17 -20.29
CA LYS A 275 28.80 -0.34 -19.52
C LYS A 275 28.88 -0.68 -18.03
N LEU A 276 28.16 -1.72 -17.55
CA LEU A 276 28.14 -2.04 -16.13
C LEU A 276 29.56 -2.37 -15.61
N GLN A 277 30.26 -3.25 -16.33
CA GLN A 277 31.63 -3.64 -15.93
C GLN A 277 32.63 -2.48 -16.03
N ALA A 278 32.38 -1.49 -16.84
CA ALA A 278 33.22 -0.30 -16.96
C ALA A 278 32.96 0.74 -15.86
N ASN A 279 31.70 0.91 -15.46
CA ASN A 279 31.28 2.02 -14.60
C ASN A 279 31.07 1.62 -13.13
N MET A 280 30.71 0.36 -12.86
CA MET A 280 30.51 -0.10 -11.48
C MET A 280 31.86 -0.46 -10.84
N GLN A 281 32.33 0.39 -9.92
CA GLN A 281 33.50 0.08 -9.11
C GLN A 281 33.19 -1.07 -8.16
N VAL A 282 34.00 -2.12 -8.25
CA VAL A 282 33.85 -3.31 -7.39
C VAL A 282 34.48 -3.04 -6.03
N GLU A 283 33.65 -3.05 -4.98
CA GLU A 283 34.08 -3.09 -3.59
C GLU A 283 33.99 -4.53 -3.10
N VAL A 284 35.04 -5.00 -2.41
CA VAL A 284 35.13 -6.36 -1.85
C VAL A 284 35.39 -6.33 -0.36
N SER A 285 35.08 -7.42 0.32
CA SER A 285 35.41 -7.60 1.74
C SER A 285 36.89 -7.33 2.03
N PRO A 286 37.23 -6.76 3.19
CA PRO A 286 38.61 -6.68 3.64
C PRO A 286 39.36 -8.03 3.68
N ASN A 287 38.58 -9.12 3.84
CA ASN A 287 39.09 -10.50 3.90
C ASN A 287 38.75 -11.28 2.62
N TRP A 288 38.72 -10.62 1.48
CA TRP A 288 38.34 -11.23 0.20
C TRP A 288 39.18 -12.47 -0.14
N ASP A 289 38.54 -13.56 -0.58
CA ASP A 289 39.19 -14.84 -0.87
C ASP A 289 40.01 -14.88 -2.16
N GLY A 290 40.05 -13.79 -2.91
CA GLY A 290 40.85 -13.66 -4.14
C GLY A 290 40.17 -14.19 -5.41
N ARG A 291 38.90 -14.62 -5.34
CA ARG A 291 38.13 -15.02 -6.54
C ARG A 291 38.01 -13.87 -7.54
N ASP A 292 37.71 -14.21 -8.80
CA ASP A 292 37.52 -13.21 -9.85
C ASP A 292 36.42 -12.19 -9.46
N LYS A 293 36.79 -10.92 -9.41
CA LYS A 293 35.86 -9.82 -9.08
C LYS A 293 34.70 -9.68 -10.05
N LYS A 294 34.76 -10.30 -11.25
CA LYS A 294 33.65 -10.30 -12.21
C LYS A 294 32.40 -11.02 -11.69
N VAL A 295 32.51 -11.86 -10.66
CA VAL A 295 31.33 -12.42 -9.99
C VAL A 295 30.38 -11.35 -9.48
N THR A 296 30.89 -10.18 -9.09
CA THR A 296 30.13 -9.05 -8.56
C THR A 296 29.01 -8.59 -9.49
N TYR A 297 29.27 -8.57 -10.80
CA TYR A 297 28.28 -8.05 -11.76
C TYR A 297 27.10 -9.02 -11.91
N MET A 298 27.36 -10.31 -11.87
CA MET A 298 26.31 -11.34 -11.90
C MET A 298 25.50 -11.35 -10.60
N GLU A 299 26.17 -11.18 -9.45
CA GLU A 299 25.52 -11.01 -8.15
C GLU A 299 24.60 -9.78 -8.16
N ALA A 300 25.11 -8.62 -8.57
CA ALA A 300 24.34 -7.38 -8.59
C ALA A 300 23.10 -7.50 -9.48
N PHE A 301 23.27 -7.97 -10.71
CA PHE A 301 22.17 -8.07 -11.66
C PHE A 301 21.15 -9.15 -11.25
N GLY A 302 21.59 -10.36 -10.97
CA GLY A 302 20.69 -11.48 -10.66
C GLY A 302 19.86 -11.24 -9.41
N ARG A 303 20.51 -10.82 -8.33
CA ARG A 303 19.84 -10.57 -7.04
C ARG A 303 18.89 -9.40 -7.09
N LEU A 304 19.28 -8.28 -7.74
CA LEU A 304 18.39 -7.15 -7.98
C LEU A 304 17.14 -7.59 -8.73
N MET A 305 17.34 -8.29 -9.86
CA MET A 305 16.22 -8.70 -10.71
C MET A 305 15.26 -9.63 -10.00
N ALA A 306 15.75 -10.55 -9.17
CA ALA A 306 14.89 -11.40 -8.36
C ALA A 306 13.99 -10.60 -7.41
N GLY A 307 14.49 -9.49 -6.84
CA GLY A 307 13.72 -8.66 -5.92
C GLY A 307 12.66 -7.79 -6.59
N ILE A 308 12.97 -7.21 -7.75
CA ILE A 308 12.08 -6.26 -8.41
C ILE A 308 11.20 -6.87 -9.51
N ALA A 309 11.43 -8.11 -9.91
CA ALA A 309 10.68 -8.77 -10.99
C ALA A 309 9.15 -8.71 -10.80
N PRO A 310 8.58 -8.97 -9.61
CA PRO A 310 7.15 -8.84 -9.39
C PRO A 310 6.63 -7.42 -9.67
N TRP A 311 7.38 -6.38 -9.27
CA TRP A 311 7.03 -5.00 -9.56
C TRP A 311 7.01 -4.72 -11.07
N LEU A 312 8.04 -5.18 -11.79
CA LEU A 312 8.15 -5.01 -13.24
C LEU A 312 7.08 -5.79 -14.02
N SER A 313 6.40 -6.76 -13.41
CA SER A 313 5.33 -7.53 -14.05
C SER A 313 3.97 -6.84 -14.04
N LEU A 314 3.80 -5.77 -13.25
CA LEU A 314 2.54 -5.02 -13.22
C LEU A 314 2.23 -4.38 -14.57
N PRO A 315 0.94 -4.25 -14.94
CA PRO A 315 0.52 -3.57 -16.18
C PRO A 315 1.04 -2.13 -16.24
N ASP A 316 1.25 -1.64 -17.47
CA ASP A 316 1.61 -0.24 -17.71
C ASP A 316 0.46 0.70 -17.36
N ASP A 317 0.82 1.85 -16.78
CA ASP A 317 -0.10 2.94 -16.48
C ASP A 317 0.63 4.29 -16.58
N GLU A 318 -0.13 5.38 -16.61
CA GLU A 318 0.38 6.76 -16.78
C GLU A 318 0.80 7.43 -15.45
N SER A 319 0.85 6.68 -14.34
CA SER A 319 1.34 7.21 -13.06
C SER A 319 2.87 7.40 -13.11
N GLU A 320 3.41 8.26 -12.24
CA GLU A 320 4.86 8.43 -12.10
C GLU A 320 5.55 7.09 -11.81
N GLU A 321 4.95 6.25 -10.96
CA GLU A 321 5.41 4.89 -10.69
C GLU A 321 5.36 4.01 -11.95
N GLY A 322 4.25 4.04 -12.70
CA GLY A 322 4.07 3.26 -13.93
C GLY A 322 5.11 3.59 -14.99
N LEU A 323 5.41 4.88 -15.18
CA LEU A 323 6.45 5.33 -16.12
C LEU A 323 7.85 4.86 -15.70
N LYS A 324 8.22 5.01 -14.43
CA LYS A 324 9.49 4.49 -13.89
C LYS A 324 9.62 2.97 -14.06
N ARG A 325 8.55 2.24 -13.78
CA ARG A 325 8.49 0.77 -13.92
C ARG A 325 8.66 0.33 -15.36
N LYS A 326 8.01 1.01 -16.31
CA LYS A 326 8.15 0.76 -17.75
C LYS A 326 9.59 0.99 -18.21
N GLU A 327 10.19 2.12 -17.83
CA GLU A 327 11.59 2.44 -18.13
C GLU A 327 12.54 1.34 -17.62
N LEU A 328 12.40 0.93 -16.36
CA LEU A 328 13.21 -0.14 -15.77
C LEU A 328 13.01 -1.47 -16.50
N ARG A 329 11.79 -1.82 -16.90
CA ARG A 329 11.51 -3.07 -17.62
C ARG A 329 12.15 -3.08 -19.01
N GLU A 330 12.11 -1.97 -19.73
CA GLU A 330 12.78 -1.83 -21.03
C GLU A 330 14.30 -1.96 -20.91
N MET A 331 14.90 -1.34 -19.88
CA MET A 331 16.33 -1.50 -19.57
C MET A 331 16.64 -2.94 -19.15
N ALA A 332 15.80 -3.58 -18.33
CA ALA A 332 15.98 -4.96 -17.90
C ALA A 332 16.03 -5.94 -19.08
N LEU A 333 15.12 -5.82 -20.06
CA LEU A 333 15.11 -6.69 -21.24
C LEU A 333 16.40 -6.58 -22.04
N LYS A 334 16.94 -5.37 -22.21
CA LYS A 334 18.26 -5.15 -22.85
C LYS A 334 19.40 -5.73 -22.01
N SER A 335 19.31 -5.57 -20.69
CA SER A 335 20.30 -6.11 -19.74
C SER A 335 20.35 -7.64 -19.79
N TYR A 336 19.19 -8.31 -19.84
CA TYR A 336 19.15 -9.77 -20.02
C TYR A 336 19.79 -10.21 -21.34
N ALA A 337 19.59 -9.49 -22.42
CA ALA A 337 20.24 -9.82 -23.69
C ALA A 337 21.77 -9.64 -23.60
N ASN A 338 22.25 -8.58 -22.97
CA ASN A 338 23.67 -8.34 -22.75
C ASN A 338 24.33 -9.38 -21.84
N ALA A 339 23.61 -9.83 -20.80
CA ALA A 339 24.08 -10.79 -19.80
C ALA A 339 24.56 -12.12 -20.41
N VAL A 340 23.94 -12.56 -21.51
CA VAL A 340 24.22 -13.85 -22.18
C VAL A 340 24.80 -13.69 -23.59
N ASN A 341 25.08 -12.46 -24.04
CA ASN A 341 25.70 -12.22 -25.33
C ASN A 341 27.23 -12.23 -25.20
N PRO A 342 27.95 -13.25 -25.73
CA PRO A 342 29.40 -13.33 -25.62
C PRO A 342 30.16 -12.14 -26.24
N ASN A 343 29.52 -11.37 -27.13
CA ASN A 343 30.09 -10.19 -27.75
C ASN A 343 29.79 -8.90 -26.96
N SER A 344 28.99 -8.96 -25.89
CA SER A 344 28.72 -7.81 -25.04
C SER A 344 29.86 -7.59 -24.05
N PRO A 345 30.28 -6.33 -23.82
CA PRO A 345 31.21 -6.02 -22.71
C PRO A 345 30.68 -6.47 -21.34
N ASP A 346 29.36 -6.57 -21.21
CA ASP A 346 28.67 -6.98 -19.97
C ASP A 346 28.21 -8.45 -19.99
N TYR A 347 28.84 -9.30 -20.85
CA TYR A 347 28.66 -10.74 -20.72
C TYR A 347 29.08 -11.20 -19.34
N LEU A 348 28.17 -11.86 -18.61
CA LEU A 348 28.37 -12.24 -17.21
C LEU A 348 29.30 -13.45 -17.06
N LEU A 349 29.81 -13.66 -15.85
CA LEU A 349 30.73 -14.76 -15.55
C LEU A 349 29.95 -16.06 -15.33
N TRP A 350 29.44 -16.66 -16.39
CA TRP A 350 28.71 -17.93 -16.35
C TRP A 350 29.60 -19.15 -16.10
N ARG A 351 30.90 -19.02 -16.35
CA ARG A 351 31.84 -20.14 -16.33
C ARG A 351 33.10 -19.81 -15.55
N GLY A 352 33.79 -20.84 -15.06
CA GLY A 352 35.08 -20.68 -14.43
C GLY A 352 35.04 -20.51 -12.91
N HIS A 353 33.88 -20.28 -12.29
CA HIS A 353 33.74 -20.19 -10.84
C HIS A 353 32.40 -20.77 -10.36
N GLY A 354 32.41 -21.46 -9.19
CA GLY A 354 31.20 -22.05 -8.60
C GLY A 354 30.10 -21.01 -8.25
N GLN A 355 30.49 -19.75 -7.96
CA GLN A 355 29.57 -18.67 -7.67
C GLN A 355 28.52 -18.45 -8.79
N ALA A 356 28.85 -18.76 -10.02
CA ALA A 356 27.92 -18.65 -11.16
C ALA A 356 26.63 -19.45 -10.93
N LEU A 357 26.68 -20.61 -10.25
CA LEU A 357 25.48 -21.39 -9.93
C LEU A 357 24.53 -20.63 -8.99
N VAL A 358 25.09 -19.90 -8.02
CA VAL A 358 24.32 -19.10 -7.05
C VAL A 358 23.55 -17.99 -7.76
N ASP A 359 24.25 -17.19 -8.54
CA ASP A 359 23.66 -15.95 -9.07
C ASP A 359 22.84 -16.21 -10.34
N ALA A 360 23.14 -17.30 -11.07
CA ALA A 360 22.25 -17.81 -12.09
C ALA A 360 20.89 -18.25 -11.53
N ALA A 361 20.86 -18.78 -10.30
CA ALA A 361 19.59 -19.14 -9.67
C ALA A 361 18.72 -17.89 -9.37
N TYR A 362 19.31 -16.77 -8.95
CA TYR A 362 18.57 -15.52 -8.80
C TYR A 362 18.08 -14.95 -10.15
N ILE A 363 18.87 -15.08 -11.21
CA ILE A 363 18.40 -14.77 -12.57
C ILE A 363 17.22 -15.68 -12.96
N ALA A 364 17.30 -16.98 -12.70
CA ALA A 364 16.21 -17.92 -12.94
C ALA A 364 14.97 -17.56 -12.11
N GLU A 365 15.14 -17.24 -10.83
CA GLU A 365 14.09 -16.83 -9.93
C GLU A 365 13.37 -15.56 -10.43
N SER A 366 14.09 -14.58 -10.98
CA SER A 366 13.49 -13.38 -11.58
C SER A 366 12.56 -13.72 -12.75
N PHE A 367 12.96 -14.68 -13.59
CA PHE A 367 12.10 -15.16 -14.67
C PHE A 367 10.91 -15.97 -14.16
N LEU A 368 11.07 -16.78 -13.11
CA LEU A 368 9.96 -17.51 -12.49
C LEU A 368 8.91 -16.55 -11.91
N ARG A 369 9.35 -15.47 -11.28
CA ARG A 369 8.50 -14.42 -10.65
C ARG A 369 7.76 -13.55 -11.65
N ALA A 370 8.31 -13.34 -12.84
CA ALA A 370 7.77 -12.45 -13.86
C ALA A 370 7.93 -13.02 -15.27
N TYR A 371 7.53 -14.27 -15.47
CA TYR A 371 7.77 -15.01 -16.71
C TYR A 371 7.25 -14.30 -17.96
N ASP A 372 6.00 -13.81 -17.91
CA ASP A 372 5.36 -13.15 -19.05
C ASP A 372 5.95 -11.76 -19.34
N ALA A 373 6.44 -11.07 -18.33
CA ALA A 373 7.01 -9.72 -18.48
C ALA A 373 8.50 -9.73 -18.82
N LEU A 374 9.27 -10.75 -18.39
CA LEU A 374 10.73 -10.74 -18.51
C LEU A 374 11.29 -11.88 -19.39
N TRP A 375 10.68 -13.08 -19.38
CA TRP A 375 11.14 -14.18 -20.23
C TRP A 375 10.45 -14.16 -21.60
N THR A 376 9.12 -14.08 -21.63
CA THR A 376 8.34 -14.17 -22.86
C THR A 376 8.75 -13.16 -23.92
N PRO A 377 9.07 -11.88 -23.60
CA PRO A 377 9.47 -10.88 -24.60
C PRO A 377 10.88 -11.04 -25.17
N LEU A 378 11.75 -11.87 -24.55
CA LEU A 378 13.10 -12.08 -25.06
C LEU A 378 13.07 -12.75 -26.42
N ASP A 379 14.00 -12.36 -27.30
CA ASP A 379 14.17 -12.99 -28.59
C ASP A 379 14.67 -14.43 -28.49
N SER A 380 14.47 -15.21 -29.56
CA SER A 380 14.79 -16.65 -29.57
C SER A 380 16.28 -16.94 -29.35
N LEU A 381 17.17 -16.07 -29.81
CA LEU A 381 18.61 -16.25 -29.63
C LEU A 381 19.02 -16.02 -28.18
N THR A 382 18.48 -14.99 -27.54
CA THR A 382 18.70 -14.69 -26.12
C THR A 382 18.18 -15.84 -25.26
N LYS A 383 16.96 -16.34 -25.49
CA LYS A 383 16.41 -17.52 -24.80
C LYS A 383 17.29 -18.75 -24.96
N LYS A 384 17.73 -19.03 -26.18
CA LYS A 384 18.63 -20.15 -26.47
C LYS A 384 19.94 -20.05 -25.68
N ARG A 385 20.55 -18.86 -25.64
CA ARG A 385 21.78 -18.61 -24.86
C ARG A 385 21.57 -18.83 -23.36
N TYR A 386 20.45 -18.38 -22.79
CA TYR A 386 20.13 -18.67 -21.39
C TYR A 386 20.00 -20.16 -21.12
N ILE A 387 19.28 -20.90 -21.97
CA ILE A 387 19.13 -22.35 -21.82
C ILE A 387 20.51 -23.03 -21.90
N GLU A 388 21.38 -22.61 -22.82
CA GLU A 388 22.74 -23.14 -22.94
C GLU A 388 23.57 -22.84 -21.69
N GLU A 389 23.59 -21.61 -21.18
CA GLU A 389 24.38 -21.25 -19.99
C GLU A 389 23.83 -21.96 -18.75
N PHE A 390 22.53 -21.98 -18.52
CA PHE A 390 21.92 -22.73 -17.40
C PHE A 390 22.26 -24.23 -17.45
N THR A 391 22.20 -24.85 -18.62
CA THR A 391 22.57 -26.24 -18.80
C THR A 391 24.06 -26.48 -18.51
N GLN A 392 24.94 -25.54 -18.87
CA GLN A 392 26.39 -25.66 -18.59
C GLN A 392 26.70 -25.65 -17.10
N LEU A 393 25.85 -24.99 -16.26
CA LEU A 393 26.03 -24.97 -14.81
C LEU A 393 25.87 -26.34 -14.14
N ARG A 394 25.34 -27.36 -14.83
CA ARG A 394 25.32 -28.74 -14.37
C ARG A 394 26.73 -29.32 -14.13
N ARG A 395 27.78 -28.68 -14.67
CA ARG A 395 29.19 -29.02 -14.39
C ARG A 395 29.66 -28.65 -13.00
N ILE A 396 28.94 -27.74 -12.33
CA ILE A 396 29.23 -27.36 -10.95
C ILE A 396 28.53 -28.36 -10.03
N ASP A 397 29.34 -29.04 -9.22
CA ASP A 397 28.84 -29.91 -8.16
C ASP A 397 28.47 -29.00 -6.95
N PRO A 398 27.17 -28.85 -6.62
CA PRO A 398 26.79 -28.01 -5.52
C PRO A 398 27.20 -28.61 -4.20
N PRO A 399 27.82 -27.84 -3.28
CA PRO A 399 28.01 -28.27 -1.91
C PRO A 399 26.68 -28.74 -1.28
N TYR A 400 26.81 -29.68 -0.35
CA TYR A 400 25.66 -30.35 0.29
C TYR A 400 25.01 -29.45 1.35
N THR A 401 24.49 -28.28 0.91
CA THR A 401 23.95 -27.17 1.67
C THR A 401 22.78 -26.55 0.90
N ASN A 402 22.39 -25.30 1.26
CA ASN A 402 21.43 -24.49 0.51
C ASN A 402 21.71 -24.42 -1.01
N TRP A 403 22.93 -24.71 -1.46
CA TRP A 403 23.33 -24.70 -2.87
C TRP A 403 22.55 -25.70 -3.73
N LEU A 404 21.99 -26.75 -3.14
CA LEU A 404 21.09 -27.65 -3.86
C LEU A 404 19.84 -26.92 -4.37
N LEU A 405 19.37 -25.90 -3.66
CA LEU A 405 18.23 -25.09 -4.09
C LEU A 405 18.57 -24.21 -5.29
N PHE A 406 19.79 -23.68 -5.40
CA PHE A 406 20.20 -22.95 -6.60
C PHE A 406 20.10 -23.83 -7.84
N SER A 407 20.61 -25.05 -7.73
CA SER A 407 20.51 -26.04 -8.81
C SER A 407 19.04 -26.33 -9.17
N SER A 408 18.18 -26.61 -8.18
CA SER A 408 16.78 -26.96 -8.44
C SER A 408 15.95 -25.79 -8.98
N THR A 409 16.25 -24.56 -8.60
CA THR A 409 15.58 -23.35 -9.13
C THR A 409 15.88 -23.18 -10.62
N ILE A 410 17.13 -23.35 -11.03
CA ILE A 410 17.52 -23.30 -12.44
C ILE A 410 16.82 -24.39 -13.24
N GLU A 411 16.84 -25.62 -12.75
CA GLU A 411 16.18 -26.75 -13.43
C GLU A 411 14.65 -26.57 -13.52
N SER A 412 14.04 -25.93 -12.52
CA SER A 412 12.62 -25.59 -12.53
C SER A 412 12.28 -24.56 -13.61
N LEU A 413 13.13 -23.55 -13.82
CA LEU A 413 12.98 -22.62 -14.95
C LEU A 413 13.14 -23.34 -16.29
N LEU A 414 14.15 -24.21 -16.45
CA LEU A 414 14.32 -24.99 -17.68
C LEU A 414 13.07 -25.82 -17.97
N ALA A 415 12.48 -26.46 -16.94
CA ALA A 415 11.23 -27.18 -17.06
C ALA A 415 10.07 -26.29 -17.53
N LYS A 416 9.92 -25.09 -16.93
CA LYS A 416 8.88 -24.12 -17.31
C LYS A 416 9.07 -23.57 -18.71
N ALA A 417 10.32 -23.37 -19.13
CA ALA A 417 10.68 -22.91 -20.48
C ALA A 417 10.53 -24.01 -21.56
N GLY A 418 10.14 -25.22 -21.19
CA GLY A 418 10.00 -26.34 -22.12
C GLY A 418 11.31 -26.97 -22.55
N ALA A 419 12.42 -26.64 -21.88
CA ALA A 419 13.73 -27.23 -22.11
C ALA A 419 13.90 -28.55 -21.32
N GLU A 420 14.94 -29.31 -21.67
CA GLU A 420 15.35 -30.47 -20.89
C GLU A 420 15.80 -30.03 -19.49
N CYS A 421 15.22 -30.62 -18.44
CA CYS A 421 15.59 -30.39 -17.06
C CYS A 421 16.12 -31.66 -16.38
N ASP A 422 17.01 -31.49 -15.41
CA ASP A 422 17.57 -32.59 -14.62
C ASP A 422 16.67 -32.84 -13.38
N GLU A 423 15.76 -33.82 -13.52
CA GLU A 423 14.84 -34.22 -12.44
C GLU A 423 15.57 -34.77 -11.20
N TYR A 424 16.76 -35.38 -11.37
CA TYR A 424 17.52 -35.86 -10.23
C TYR A 424 18.01 -34.72 -9.35
N ARG A 425 18.51 -33.63 -9.94
CA ARG A 425 18.91 -32.42 -9.21
C ARG A 425 17.74 -31.81 -8.46
N ILE A 426 16.58 -31.70 -9.09
CA ILE A 426 15.34 -31.19 -8.46
C ILE A 426 14.94 -32.06 -7.28
N ASN A 427 14.79 -33.38 -7.52
CA ASN A 427 14.27 -34.32 -6.51
C ASN A 427 15.25 -34.49 -5.35
N SER A 428 16.55 -34.44 -5.61
CA SER A 428 17.58 -34.52 -4.58
C SER A 428 17.56 -33.30 -3.67
N ALA A 429 17.42 -32.11 -4.24
CA ALA A 429 17.26 -30.85 -3.47
C ALA A 429 16.02 -30.92 -2.56
N ILE A 430 14.86 -31.28 -3.12
CA ILE A 430 13.60 -31.40 -2.36
C ILE A 430 13.76 -32.34 -1.17
N ARG A 431 14.30 -33.54 -1.39
CA ARG A 431 14.48 -34.52 -0.32
C ARG A 431 15.42 -34.01 0.77
N LYS A 432 16.52 -33.35 0.41
CA LYS A 432 17.47 -32.81 1.38
C LYS A 432 16.94 -31.65 2.17
N VAL A 433 16.19 -30.74 1.54
CA VAL A 433 15.50 -29.66 2.26
C VAL A 433 14.53 -30.22 3.29
N GLU A 434 13.78 -31.28 2.95
CA GLU A 434 12.90 -31.96 3.92
C GLU A 434 13.67 -32.58 5.09
N GLU A 435 14.82 -33.23 4.82
CA GLU A 435 15.66 -33.80 5.88
C GLU A 435 16.27 -32.75 6.81
N TRP A 436 16.52 -31.53 6.30
CA TRP A 436 17.16 -30.44 7.04
C TRP A 436 16.17 -29.54 7.79
N TYR A 437 14.88 -29.84 7.74
CA TYR A 437 13.90 -29.10 8.53
C TYR A 437 14.08 -29.37 10.02
N THR A 438 14.27 -28.30 10.81
CA THR A 438 14.58 -28.38 12.25
C THR A 438 13.38 -28.09 13.17
N GLY A 439 12.25 -27.64 12.61
CA GLY A 439 11.05 -27.25 13.35
C GLY A 439 10.86 -25.74 13.40
N ASP A 440 9.65 -25.30 13.75
CA ASP A 440 9.24 -23.90 13.89
C ASP A 440 9.63 -22.97 12.72
N GLY A 441 9.68 -23.54 11.51
CA GLY A 441 10.00 -22.81 10.28
C GLY A 441 11.50 -22.70 9.97
N TRP A 442 12.39 -23.26 10.78
CA TRP A 442 13.83 -23.19 10.55
C TRP A 442 14.36 -24.41 9.77
N TYR A 443 15.38 -24.17 8.96
CA TYR A 443 16.13 -25.19 8.25
C TYR A 443 17.60 -25.18 8.67
N ALA A 444 18.20 -26.35 8.79
CA ALA A 444 19.64 -26.48 8.83
C ALA A 444 20.25 -26.26 7.44
N ASP A 445 21.42 -25.64 7.37
CA ASP A 445 22.13 -25.45 6.11
C ASP A 445 23.08 -26.61 5.84
N GLY A 446 22.49 -27.75 5.52
CA GLY A 446 23.19 -29.05 5.41
C GLY A 446 23.05 -29.86 6.70
N PRO A 447 24.01 -30.76 6.99
CA PRO A 447 23.94 -31.66 8.15
C PRO A 447 24.00 -30.96 9.50
N SER A 448 24.49 -29.72 9.56
CA SER A 448 24.66 -28.96 10.80
C SER A 448 23.83 -27.70 10.79
N PHE A 449 23.11 -27.45 11.90
CA PHE A 449 22.35 -26.23 12.08
C PHE A 449 23.28 -25.05 12.33
N ALA A 450 23.06 -23.96 11.59
CA ALA A 450 23.67 -22.65 11.82
C ALA A 450 22.58 -21.63 12.16
N PHE A 451 22.76 -20.90 13.26
CA PHE A 451 21.81 -19.85 13.64
C PHE A 451 22.14 -18.57 12.85
N ASP A 452 21.58 -18.50 11.67
CA ASP A 452 21.71 -17.38 10.73
C ASP A 452 20.42 -17.20 9.92
N TYR A 453 20.40 -16.26 8.97
CA TYR A 453 19.22 -15.95 8.17
C TYR A 453 19.16 -16.67 6.82
N TYR A 454 19.87 -17.80 6.62
CA TYR A 454 19.78 -18.54 5.35
C TYR A 454 18.41 -19.17 5.11
N SER A 455 17.62 -19.42 6.16
CA SER A 455 16.20 -19.74 6.01
C SER A 455 15.42 -18.62 5.29
N SER A 456 15.80 -17.34 5.50
CA SER A 456 15.24 -16.19 4.79
C SER A 456 15.79 -16.02 3.39
N TYR A 457 17.13 -16.13 3.25
CA TYR A 457 17.81 -15.76 2.01
C TYR A 457 17.58 -16.76 0.88
N VAL A 458 17.45 -18.06 1.21
CA VAL A 458 17.45 -19.14 0.22
C VAL A 458 16.35 -20.16 0.48
N PHE A 459 16.27 -20.78 1.69
CA PHE A 459 15.43 -21.95 1.89
C PHE A 459 13.95 -21.69 1.60
N HIS A 460 13.30 -20.78 2.30
CA HIS A 460 11.88 -20.56 2.09
C HIS A 460 11.53 -20.06 0.69
N PRO A 461 12.17 -19.02 0.14
CA PRO A 461 11.75 -18.50 -1.16
C PRO A 461 12.01 -19.49 -2.29
N MET A 462 13.25 -19.98 -2.46
CA MET A 462 13.57 -20.85 -3.58
C MET A 462 12.89 -22.21 -3.51
N TYR A 463 12.69 -22.74 -2.30
CA TYR A 463 11.99 -24.02 -2.12
C TYR A 463 10.51 -23.89 -2.51
N LEU A 464 9.83 -22.84 -2.05
CA LEU A 464 8.43 -22.57 -2.42
C LEU A 464 8.26 -22.34 -3.91
N GLU A 465 9.11 -21.54 -4.53
CA GLU A 465 9.01 -21.21 -5.95
C GLU A 465 9.35 -22.39 -6.86
N THR A 466 10.33 -23.19 -6.48
CA THR A 466 10.62 -24.47 -7.14
C THR A 466 9.40 -25.38 -7.11
N LEU A 467 8.82 -25.59 -5.93
CA LEU A 467 7.65 -26.46 -5.77
C LEU A 467 6.40 -25.94 -6.48
N ALA A 468 6.15 -24.63 -6.44
CA ALA A 468 5.04 -24.00 -7.16
C ALA A 468 5.19 -24.21 -8.67
N THR A 469 6.36 -23.92 -9.22
CA THR A 469 6.65 -24.07 -10.65
C THR A 469 6.44 -25.51 -11.11
N LEU A 470 6.91 -26.47 -10.34
CA LEU A 470 6.80 -27.88 -10.70
C LEU A 470 5.38 -28.42 -10.55
N ARG A 471 4.64 -28.00 -9.51
CA ARG A 471 3.22 -28.30 -9.34
C ARG A 471 2.42 -27.83 -10.55
N ASP A 472 2.67 -26.62 -11.00
CA ASP A 472 1.91 -25.97 -12.08
C ASP A 472 2.33 -26.47 -13.48
N SER A 473 3.51 -27.11 -13.59
CA SER A 473 4.01 -27.67 -14.85
C SER A 473 3.27 -28.94 -15.31
N GLY A 474 2.44 -29.56 -14.46
CA GLY A 474 1.75 -30.81 -14.73
C GLY A 474 2.68 -32.03 -14.90
N ARG A 475 3.98 -31.88 -14.62
CA ARG A 475 4.95 -32.99 -14.68
C ARG A 475 4.67 -33.98 -13.55
N TYR A 476 4.59 -35.24 -13.89
CA TYR A 476 4.41 -36.33 -12.95
C TYR A 476 5.77 -36.95 -12.60
N THR A 477 6.09 -36.93 -11.30
CA THR A 477 7.21 -37.70 -10.75
C THR A 477 6.75 -38.52 -9.54
N ARG A 478 7.65 -39.26 -8.90
CA ARG A 478 7.36 -39.93 -7.62
C ARG A 478 7.14 -38.95 -6.47
N ILE A 479 7.47 -37.65 -6.67
CA ILE A 479 7.26 -36.60 -5.70
C ILE A 479 5.95 -35.88 -6.05
N HIS A 480 5.02 -35.84 -5.10
CA HIS A 480 3.78 -35.07 -5.21
C HIS A 480 4.04 -33.60 -4.86
N TYR A 481 4.52 -32.80 -5.82
CA TYR A 481 4.94 -31.42 -5.61
C TYR A 481 3.90 -30.53 -4.90
N GLY A 482 2.61 -30.77 -5.12
CA GLY A 482 1.53 -30.04 -4.44
C GLY A 482 1.48 -30.28 -2.93
N ASP A 483 1.78 -31.50 -2.48
CA ASP A 483 1.82 -31.85 -1.05
C ASP A 483 3.02 -31.19 -0.36
N TYR A 484 4.18 -31.26 -1.00
CA TYR A 484 5.38 -30.58 -0.53
C TYR A 484 5.21 -29.06 -0.49
N TYR A 485 4.55 -28.49 -1.52
CA TYR A 485 4.25 -27.07 -1.56
C TYR A 485 3.38 -26.64 -0.37
N ARG A 486 2.28 -27.34 -0.10
CA ARG A 486 1.39 -27.01 1.04
C ARG A 486 2.13 -27.04 2.37
N ARG A 487 3.04 -27.99 2.55
CA ARG A 487 3.89 -28.12 3.73
C ARG A 487 4.90 -26.99 3.82
N ALA A 488 5.64 -26.74 2.76
CA ALA A 488 6.62 -25.65 2.67
C ALA A 488 5.96 -24.28 2.93
N LEU A 489 4.75 -24.07 2.41
CA LEU A 489 3.97 -22.85 2.65
C LEU A 489 3.67 -22.65 4.15
N LYS A 490 3.21 -23.68 4.84
CA LYS A 490 2.96 -23.62 6.30
C LYS A 490 4.22 -23.32 7.09
N ARG A 491 5.35 -23.92 6.71
CA ARG A 491 6.67 -23.64 7.32
C ARG A 491 7.09 -22.19 7.08
N ALA A 492 6.89 -21.67 5.88
CA ALA A 492 7.18 -20.27 5.53
C ALA A 492 6.26 -19.30 6.28
N GLN A 493 4.97 -19.61 6.43
CA GLN A 493 4.05 -18.84 7.27
C GLN A 493 4.51 -18.80 8.73
N LYS A 494 4.90 -19.94 9.30
CA LYS A 494 5.41 -19.99 10.67
C LYS A 494 6.70 -19.19 10.83
N TYR A 495 7.64 -19.32 9.90
CA TYR A 495 8.88 -18.55 9.93
C TYR A 495 8.64 -17.05 9.76
N SER A 496 7.70 -16.66 8.90
CA SER A 496 7.30 -15.26 8.70
C SER A 496 6.68 -14.64 9.95
N LEU A 497 5.92 -15.45 10.73
CA LEU A 497 5.42 -15.03 12.04
C LEU A 497 6.57 -14.75 13.03
N VAL A 498 7.62 -15.57 13.00
CA VAL A 498 8.83 -15.33 13.82
C VAL A 498 9.53 -14.05 13.37
N LEU A 499 9.73 -13.87 12.06
CA LEU A 499 10.38 -12.65 11.54
C LEU A 499 9.63 -11.37 11.93
N GLU A 500 8.29 -11.36 11.82
CA GLU A 500 7.47 -10.21 12.23
C GLU A 500 7.69 -9.87 13.70
N ARG A 501 7.81 -10.88 14.58
CA ARG A 501 8.05 -10.71 16.01
C ARG A 501 9.48 -10.29 16.36
N LEU A 502 10.45 -10.61 15.50
CA LEU A 502 11.84 -10.16 15.65
C LEU A 502 12.02 -8.67 15.31
N ILE A 503 11.07 -8.05 14.61
CA ILE A 503 11.14 -6.60 14.39
C ILE A 503 10.83 -5.89 15.71
N SER A 504 11.80 -5.15 16.25
CA SER A 504 11.66 -4.40 17.51
C SER A 504 10.59 -3.31 17.42
N PRO A 505 10.10 -2.75 18.53
CA PRO A 505 9.15 -1.65 18.50
C PRO A 505 9.62 -0.44 17.68
N GLU A 506 10.93 -0.21 17.58
CA GLU A 506 11.57 0.87 16.85
C GLU A 506 11.79 0.54 15.36
N GLY A 507 11.47 -0.69 14.92
CA GLY A 507 11.66 -1.11 13.53
C GLY A 507 13.08 -1.59 13.20
N THR A 508 13.79 -2.16 14.17
CA THR A 508 15.07 -2.84 13.95
C THR A 508 14.91 -4.35 14.15
N PHE A 509 15.91 -5.15 13.80
CA PHE A 509 15.88 -6.59 14.03
C PHE A 509 17.26 -7.09 14.51
N PRO A 510 17.35 -8.25 15.18
CA PRO A 510 18.60 -8.79 15.67
C PRO A 510 19.61 -9.05 14.56
N VAL A 511 20.84 -8.60 14.76
CA VAL A 511 21.95 -8.74 13.80
C VAL A 511 22.83 -9.90 14.26
N PHE A 512 22.72 -11.06 13.63
CA PHE A 512 23.50 -12.25 13.95
C PHE A 512 23.75 -13.12 12.73
N GLY A 513 24.71 -14.03 12.83
CA GLY A 513 25.07 -14.96 11.79
C GLY A 513 25.95 -14.33 10.70
N ARG A 514 26.07 -15.02 9.58
CA ARG A 514 26.83 -14.63 8.39
C ARG A 514 25.93 -13.88 7.39
N SER A 515 26.55 -13.24 6.40
CA SER A 515 25.90 -12.53 5.29
C SER A 515 25.03 -11.36 5.76
N ILE A 516 25.39 -10.75 6.86
CA ILE A 516 24.69 -9.59 7.45
C ILE A 516 24.52 -8.43 6.44
N PRO A 517 25.48 -8.14 5.54
CA PRO A 517 25.33 -7.11 4.51
C PRO A 517 24.20 -7.36 3.49
N TYR A 518 23.54 -8.53 3.50
CA TYR A 518 22.33 -8.76 2.69
C TYR A 518 21.12 -7.96 3.19
N ARG A 519 21.28 -7.27 4.33
CA ARG A 519 20.33 -6.27 4.83
C ARG A 519 18.90 -6.80 4.93
N MET A 520 17.98 -6.16 4.21
CA MET A 520 16.55 -6.49 4.23
C MET A 520 16.19 -7.85 3.64
N ALA A 521 17.11 -8.56 3.00
CA ALA A 521 16.85 -9.94 2.56
C ALA A 521 16.44 -10.86 3.74
N THR A 522 16.82 -10.50 4.97
CA THR A 522 16.31 -11.15 6.19
C THR A 522 14.78 -11.19 6.23
N MET A 523 14.11 -10.17 5.72
CA MET A 523 12.65 -10.06 5.73
C MET A 523 11.97 -10.64 4.46
N GLN A 524 12.73 -11.26 3.56
CA GLN A 524 12.20 -11.80 2.31
C GLN A 524 11.02 -12.77 2.51
N PRO A 525 11.02 -13.74 3.44
CA PRO A 525 9.87 -14.64 3.60
C PRO A 525 8.60 -13.91 4.03
N LEU A 526 8.71 -12.89 4.90
CA LEU A 526 7.57 -12.06 5.28
C LEU A 526 7.03 -11.25 4.10
N ALA A 527 7.92 -10.69 3.28
CA ALA A 527 7.59 -10.00 2.03
C ALA A 527 6.97 -10.95 0.99
N LEU A 528 7.48 -12.19 0.90
CA LEU A 528 6.97 -13.22 0.01
C LEU A 528 5.55 -13.65 0.39
N MET A 529 5.29 -13.86 1.69
CA MET A 529 3.94 -14.19 2.18
C MET A 529 2.94 -13.06 1.93
N ALA A 530 3.39 -11.81 2.04
CA ALA A 530 2.55 -10.66 1.68
C ALA A 530 2.23 -10.63 0.17
N TRP A 531 3.21 -10.83 -0.69
CA TRP A 531 3.03 -10.87 -2.13
C TRP A 531 2.17 -12.05 -2.60
N TYR A 532 2.31 -13.22 -1.96
CA TYR A 532 1.49 -14.40 -2.24
C TYR A 532 0.07 -14.33 -1.65
N GLU A 533 -0.25 -13.27 -0.88
CA GLU A 533 -1.50 -13.14 -0.13
C GLU A 533 -1.72 -14.27 0.90
N GLU A 534 -0.62 -14.84 1.40
CA GLU A 534 -0.56 -15.98 2.32
C GLU A 534 0.03 -15.61 3.69
N LEU A 535 -0.26 -14.39 4.17
CA LEU A 535 0.20 -13.97 5.49
C LEU A 535 -0.29 -14.91 6.60
N PRO A 536 0.53 -15.14 7.64
CA PRO A 536 0.13 -16.00 8.75
C PRO A 536 -1.10 -15.46 9.48
N ALA A 537 -1.92 -16.36 10.03
CA ALA A 537 -3.12 -15.98 10.77
C ALA A 537 -2.79 -15.00 11.92
N GLY A 538 -3.57 -13.94 12.04
CA GLY A 538 -3.40 -12.88 13.03
C GLY A 538 -2.39 -11.79 12.68
N VAL A 539 -1.77 -11.86 11.50
CA VAL A 539 -0.90 -10.81 10.95
C VAL A 539 -1.59 -10.14 9.76
N SER A 540 -1.79 -8.83 9.82
CA SER A 540 -2.51 -8.09 8.79
C SER A 540 -1.58 -7.39 7.80
N ASN A 541 -2.09 -7.08 6.60
CA ASN A 541 -1.38 -6.34 5.55
C ASN A 541 -0.79 -5.01 6.06
N GLY A 542 -1.62 -4.17 6.71
CA GLY A 542 -1.17 -2.89 7.26
C GLY A 542 -0.13 -3.02 8.39
N GLN A 543 -0.13 -4.14 9.13
CA GLN A 543 0.87 -4.46 10.15
C GLN A 543 2.21 -4.79 9.51
N VAL A 544 2.23 -5.67 8.51
CA VAL A 544 3.46 -6.07 7.80
C VAL A 544 4.06 -4.89 7.05
N ARG A 545 3.23 -4.13 6.32
CA ARG A 545 3.72 -2.93 5.63
C ARG A 545 4.36 -1.95 6.58
N ALA A 546 3.71 -1.59 7.68
CA ALA A 546 4.25 -0.65 8.66
C ALA A 546 5.58 -1.15 9.27
N ALA A 547 5.68 -2.43 9.60
CA ALA A 547 6.89 -3.03 10.15
C ALA A 547 8.05 -3.00 9.14
N LEU A 548 7.83 -3.46 7.91
CA LEU A 548 8.84 -3.46 6.85
C LEU A 548 9.27 -2.05 6.45
N THR A 549 8.34 -1.10 6.35
CA THR A 549 8.66 0.31 6.07
C THR A 549 9.54 0.90 7.17
N SER A 550 9.24 0.61 8.44
CA SER A 550 10.07 1.06 9.56
C SER A 550 11.49 0.49 9.51
N VAL A 551 11.64 -0.79 9.14
CA VAL A 551 12.98 -1.39 8.93
C VAL A 551 13.72 -0.70 7.79
N MET A 552 13.05 -0.39 6.67
CA MET A 552 13.67 0.33 5.54
C MET A 552 14.16 1.71 5.95
N HIS A 553 13.33 2.50 6.64
CA HIS A 553 13.72 3.82 7.14
C HIS A 553 14.95 3.73 8.06
N ASN A 554 14.95 2.80 9.01
CA ASN A 554 16.10 2.61 9.92
C ASN A 554 17.37 2.21 9.19
N MET A 555 17.29 1.51 8.08
CA MET A 555 18.44 0.98 7.34
C MET A 555 18.99 1.96 6.30
N PHE A 556 18.12 2.76 5.67
CA PHE A 556 18.50 3.56 4.51
C PHE A 556 18.53 5.08 4.76
N ASP A 557 17.62 5.63 5.59
CA ASP A 557 17.49 7.07 5.71
C ASP A 557 18.70 7.71 6.39
N GLY A 558 19.25 8.76 5.74
CA GLY A 558 20.35 9.53 6.27
C GLY A 558 21.67 8.77 6.41
N LYS A 559 21.85 7.66 5.67
CA LYS A 559 23.03 6.79 5.75
C LYS A 559 23.71 6.63 4.39
N GLU A 560 25.01 6.43 4.39
CA GLU A 560 25.84 6.25 3.19
C GLU A 560 25.71 4.82 2.65
N ASN A 561 24.53 4.50 2.10
CA ASN A 561 24.26 3.18 1.52
C ASN A 561 24.70 3.07 0.05
N PHE A 562 24.91 4.19 -0.62
CA PHE A 562 25.27 4.26 -2.03
C PHE A 562 26.59 5.04 -2.19
N ASN A 563 27.40 4.64 -3.17
CA ASN A 563 28.57 5.40 -3.59
C ASN A 563 28.20 6.51 -4.58
N GLU A 564 29.19 7.28 -5.04
CA GLU A 564 28.98 8.38 -6.00
C GLU A 564 28.37 7.93 -7.33
N GLY A 565 28.56 6.68 -7.73
CA GLY A 565 27.96 6.08 -8.94
C GLY A 565 26.54 5.56 -8.72
N GLY A 566 25.98 5.69 -7.50
CA GLY A 566 24.66 5.16 -7.14
C GLY A 566 24.64 3.65 -6.84
N PHE A 567 25.79 2.99 -6.75
CA PHE A 567 25.88 1.55 -6.43
C PHE A 567 25.95 1.34 -4.92
N LEU A 568 25.37 0.24 -4.45
CA LEU A 568 25.39 -0.11 -3.02
C LEU A 568 26.82 -0.27 -2.49
N THR A 569 27.05 0.21 -1.27
CA THR A 569 28.32 0.07 -0.53
C THR A 569 28.24 -1.06 0.50
N ILE A 570 29.37 -1.72 0.81
CA ILE A 570 29.40 -2.80 1.80
C ILE A 570 29.04 -2.29 3.19
N GLY A 571 28.03 -2.91 3.78
CA GLY A 571 27.57 -2.62 5.15
C GLY A 571 26.17 -3.12 5.41
N PHE A 572 25.74 -3.01 6.66
CA PHE A 572 24.40 -3.36 7.12
C PHE A 572 23.47 -2.13 7.09
N ALA A 573 23.86 -1.06 7.76
CA ALA A 573 23.11 0.20 7.80
C ALA A 573 24.08 1.37 7.52
N GLY A 574 24.26 1.70 6.25
CA GLY A 574 25.32 2.54 5.75
C GLY A 574 26.59 1.75 5.40
N ARG A 575 27.73 2.44 5.24
CA ARG A 575 29.00 1.84 4.86
C ARG A 575 29.73 1.25 6.07
N GLN A 576 29.82 -0.08 6.14
CA GLN A 576 30.42 -0.83 7.24
C GLN A 576 31.21 -2.05 6.71
N PRO A 577 32.36 -1.86 6.04
CA PRO A 577 33.05 -2.94 5.33
C PRO A 577 33.50 -4.11 6.22
N ASN A 578 33.72 -3.87 7.52
CA ASN A 578 34.20 -4.88 8.47
C ASN A 578 33.14 -5.93 8.87
N VAL A 579 31.83 -5.71 8.51
CA VAL A 579 30.79 -6.73 8.75
C VAL A 579 30.65 -7.72 7.58
N ALA A 580 31.50 -7.59 6.56
CA ALA A 580 31.49 -8.44 5.38
C ALA A 580 32.21 -9.78 5.63
N ASP A 581 31.59 -10.86 5.23
CA ASP A 581 32.25 -12.15 5.13
C ASP A 581 33.27 -12.17 3.98
N TRP A 582 34.21 -13.10 4.01
CA TRP A 582 35.31 -13.23 3.03
C TRP A 582 34.87 -13.32 1.56
N TYR A 583 33.62 -13.70 1.30
CA TYR A 583 33.02 -13.81 -0.04
C TYR A 583 32.18 -12.59 -0.45
N THR A 584 31.98 -11.62 0.44
CA THR A 584 31.06 -10.49 0.21
C THR A 584 31.69 -9.43 -0.69
N ASN A 585 30.94 -8.98 -1.68
CA ASN A 585 31.26 -7.84 -2.52
C ASN A 585 30.03 -6.90 -2.62
N ASN A 586 30.16 -5.76 -3.25
CA ASN A 586 29.03 -4.83 -3.32
C ASN A 586 27.89 -5.29 -4.26
N GLY A 587 28.12 -6.25 -5.12
CA GLY A 587 27.05 -6.97 -5.85
C GLY A 587 26.21 -7.85 -4.93
N SER A 588 26.83 -8.43 -3.90
CA SER A 588 26.14 -9.26 -2.91
C SER A 588 24.98 -8.54 -2.21
N LEU A 589 25.09 -7.23 -2.06
CA LEU A 589 24.18 -6.38 -1.29
C LEU A 589 22.82 -6.21 -1.96
N TYR A 590 22.73 -6.47 -3.26
CA TYR A 590 21.48 -6.39 -4.00
C TYR A 590 20.46 -7.46 -3.59
N MET A 591 20.85 -8.41 -2.73
CA MET A 591 19.93 -9.25 -1.96
C MET A 591 18.87 -8.43 -1.21
N THR A 592 19.22 -7.23 -0.76
CA THR A 592 18.28 -6.33 -0.05
C THR A 592 17.00 -6.06 -0.85
N SER A 593 17.06 -6.11 -2.19
CA SER A 593 15.90 -5.91 -3.07
C SER A 593 14.81 -6.96 -2.90
N LEU A 594 15.14 -8.14 -2.36
CA LEU A 594 14.18 -9.22 -2.13
C LEU A 594 13.07 -8.86 -1.12
N ALA A 595 13.24 -7.79 -0.35
CA ALA A 595 12.17 -7.24 0.48
C ALA A 595 11.10 -6.46 -0.31
N PHE A 596 11.36 -6.11 -1.57
CA PHE A 596 10.42 -5.36 -2.41
C PHE A 596 9.35 -6.21 -3.11
N LEU A 597 9.29 -7.52 -2.87
CA LEU A 597 8.30 -8.42 -3.48
C LEU A 597 6.86 -7.89 -3.42
N PRO A 598 6.38 -7.25 -2.30
CA PRO A 598 5.04 -6.68 -2.24
C PRO A 598 4.77 -5.53 -3.24
N LEU A 599 5.79 -4.94 -3.87
CA LEU A 599 5.59 -3.98 -4.96
C LEU A 599 4.92 -4.62 -6.19
N GLY A 600 4.97 -5.96 -6.30
CA GLY A 600 4.22 -6.73 -7.30
C GLY A 600 2.71 -6.76 -7.08
N LEU A 601 2.21 -6.27 -5.95
CA LEU A 601 0.79 -6.07 -5.71
C LEU A 601 0.37 -4.70 -6.26
N PRO A 602 -0.80 -4.57 -6.92
CA PRO A 602 -1.26 -3.28 -7.42
C PRO A 602 -1.46 -2.27 -6.30
N ALA A 603 -1.36 -0.97 -6.58
CA ALA A 603 -1.49 0.11 -5.60
C ALA A 603 -2.84 0.11 -4.85
N SER A 604 -3.89 -0.47 -5.47
CA SER A 604 -5.21 -0.64 -4.87
C SER A 604 -5.34 -1.86 -3.94
N HIS A 605 -4.32 -2.71 -3.86
CA HIS A 605 -4.36 -3.92 -3.04
C HIS A 605 -4.40 -3.59 -1.53
N PRO A 606 -5.09 -4.39 -0.67
CA PRO A 606 -5.16 -4.19 0.78
C PRO A 606 -3.81 -4.03 1.48
N PHE A 607 -2.73 -4.65 0.97
CA PHE A 607 -1.38 -4.42 1.49
C PHE A 607 -1.00 -2.93 1.48
N TRP A 608 -1.42 -2.18 0.46
CA TRP A 608 -1.13 -0.77 0.30
C TRP A 608 -2.23 0.15 0.83
N THR A 609 -3.50 -0.29 0.82
CA THR A 609 -4.66 0.54 1.18
C THR A 609 -5.14 0.39 2.61
N ASP A 610 -4.83 -0.73 3.29
CA ASP A 610 -5.14 -0.89 4.71
C ASP A 610 -4.40 0.15 5.56
N ALA A 611 -5.07 0.64 6.59
CA ALA A 611 -4.44 1.53 7.56
C ALA A 611 -3.21 0.85 8.21
N PRO A 612 -2.11 1.59 8.45
CA PRO A 612 -0.96 1.06 9.15
C PRO A 612 -1.35 0.61 10.55
N ARG A 613 -0.84 -0.54 10.98
CA ARG A 613 -1.13 -1.13 12.30
C ARG A 613 0.15 -1.44 13.05
N GLN A 614 0.08 -1.36 14.36
CA GLN A 614 1.17 -1.80 15.22
C GLN A 614 1.45 -3.29 15.01
N TRP A 615 2.72 -3.63 14.84
CA TRP A 615 3.16 -5.02 14.79
C TRP A 615 3.33 -5.61 16.19
N THR A 616 3.57 -6.92 16.27
CA THR A 616 3.48 -7.68 17.51
C THR A 616 4.37 -7.13 18.62
N SER A 617 5.63 -6.79 18.35
CA SER A 617 6.53 -6.25 19.38
C SER A 617 6.08 -4.88 19.89
N GLN A 618 5.57 -4.00 19.02
CA GLN A 618 4.99 -2.71 19.47
C GLN A 618 3.78 -2.92 20.39
N LYS A 619 2.90 -3.88 20.07
CA LYS A 619 1.76 -4.22 20.94
C LYS A 619 2.25 -4.76 22.28
N ALA A 620 3.18 -5.71 22.24
CA ALA A 620 3.70 -6.38 23.44
C ALA A 620 4.36 -5.39 24.41
N TRP A 621 5.31 -4.61 23.93
CA TRP A 621 6.00 -3.62 24.75
C TRP A 621 5.13 -2.42 25.13
N GLY A 622 4.09 -2.13 24.36
CA GLY A 622 3.07 -1.13 24.66
C GLY A 622 1.94 -1.62 25.58
N GLY A 623 2.03 -2.85 26.11
CA GLY A 623 1.02 -3.42 27.03
C GLY A 623 -0.32 -3.73 26.37
N LYS A 624 -0.38 -3.89 25.06
CA LYS A 624 -1.61 -4.17 24.31
C LYS A 624 -1.78 -5.67 24.07
N PRO A 625 -3.00 -6.17 23.92
CA PRO A 625 -3.25 -7.56 23.56
C PRO A 625 -2.63 -7.92 22.20
N PHE A 626 -2.03 -9.10 22.12
CA PHE A 626 -1.50 -9.68 20.88
C PHE A 626 -1.66 -11.21 20.90
N PRO A 627 -1.72 -11.89 19.75
CA PRO A 627 -1.83 -13.34 19.69
C PRO A 627 -0.61 -14.03 20.30
N LYS A 628 -0.83 -14.99 21.20
CA LYS A 628 0.24 -15.83 21.74
C LYS A 628 0.80 -16.72 20.65
N ASP A 629 2.11 -16.87 20.60
CA ASP A 629 2.76 -17.85 19.72
C ASP A 629 2.73 -19.25 20.34
N HIS A 630 2.82 -20.26 19.48
CA HIS A 630 2.82 -21.65 19.85
C HIS A 630 3.94 -22.39 19.11
N HIS A 631 4.55 -23.34 19.78
CA HIS A 631 5.40 -24.33 19.14
C HIS A 631 4.59 -25.02 18.03
N TRP A 632 5.20 -25.16 16.86
CA TRP A 632 4.60 -25.86 15.74
C TRP A 632 5.55 -26.97 15.27
N SER A 633 5.12 -28.22 15.42
CA SER A 633 5.78 -29.38 14.85
C SER A 633 4.94 -29.85 13.67
N ASP A 634 5.59 -29.99 12.51
CA ASP A 634 5.00 -30.75 11.45
C ASP A 634 5.31 -32.22 11.74
N ASP A 635 4.27 -32.99 12.05
CA ASP A 635 4.36 -34.41 12.44
C ASP A 635 4.75 -35.35 11.29
N ILE A 636 5.55 -34.87 10.35
CA ILE A 636 6.01 -35.68 9.23
C ILE A 636 7.15 -36.57 9.72
N ARG A 637 6.78 -37.76 10.03
CA ARG A 637 7.75 -38.83 10.23
C ARG A 637 8.47 -39.10 8.90
N THR A 638 9.79 -39.23 8.95
CA THR A 638 10.65 -39.62 7.82
C THR A 638 10.11 -40.83 7.03
N LYS A 639 9.18 -41.60 7.58
CA LYS A 639 8.50 -42.72 6.91
C LYS A 639 7.59 -42.31 5.75
N ASP A 640 7.13 -41.05 5.70
CA ASP A 640 6.24 -40.54 4.66
C ASP A 640 7.01 -39.88 3.51
N LEU A 641 8.34 -39.85 3.58
CA LEU A 641 9.22 -39.23 2.60
C LEU A 641 9.77 -40.22 1.54
N PHE A 642 9.57 -41.53 1.74
CA PHE A 642 10.15 -42.57 0.88
C PHE A 642 9.10 -43.54 0.32
#